data_f9802a02300e32b3956897b2ff58bac8
#
_entry.id   f9802a02300e32b3956897b2ff58bac8
#
_cell.length_a   1.000
_cell.length_b   1.000
_cell.length_c   1.000
_cell.angle_alpha   90.00
_cell.angle_beta   90.00
_cell.angle_gamma   90.00
#
_symmetry.space_group_name_H-M   'P 1'
#
loop_
_entity.id
_entity.type
_entity.pdbx_description
1 polymer ?
#
loop_
_entity_poly.entity_id
_entity_poly.type
_entity_poly.pdbx_seq_one_letter_code
_entity_poly.pdbx_strand_id
1 'polypeptide(L)'
;MRRLLLLLTTCALVFAQKQPFDVNALLELKRIGDPQLSPDGKLVAFTVQSVDVAANKKPVQVWIVPLEGGAPRQITQDGESNQRPRWSPDSKRIAYLSDRGGSSQIWMMDPDGGNAKQVTNLATEADGHLFSPDGKNLVFTSAVYPECGADDACNQKNLDAEKAGKVKARIYTELLYRHWNAWQGKRRSHLLVTPVAGGAIRDLTPGTRDVPPFSLGGSDDYDISPNGQEVCYSMNADPVPAASTDSDLYVVSIAGGQPVKITITPGADSNPRYSPDGKYLAWRAQLRAGYESDRWRLMTLERSSGKVANLTESLDRWVNSFTWSPDSGSIFFTTSDRGRQPIQVIPAVGGASKTVASGDSELDDMQLTRNGRTMVYTQQSGLSPVEIYRASSSGGAAVPLTHLNDQTLDDRQMTPLEEFWVNGADGARVHSFLIRPPNFTPGRKYPVLMLIHGGPQGFWGHAWTYRWNAQVFAAAGYVVVMPNPRGSTGYGQKFVDEINNDWGGRAFDDIMAVADHIVTDVPFADASKMTAAGGSYGGYMIDWILGHTQRFKALISHDGVYNLTSEFGATEELWFPMWEYGGTPWDKPENYAKWSPNNYVQEFHTPTLAIHGEQDFRVPLNQGLELFTALQMQKVPSKLLLFPDEGHWVLKPQNSILWYKTFIDWMDSWVKK
;
A
#
# COMPACT_ATOMS: atom_id res chain seq x y z
N MET A 1 -16.17 36.75 -70.23
CA MET A 1 -16.61 35.62 -69.35
C MET A 1 -15.37 35.09 -68.64
N ARG A 2 -15.11 35.55 -67.42
CA ARG A 2 -14.00 35.08 -66.56
C ARG A 2 -14.59 34.02 -65.62
N ARG A 3 -14.12 32.75 -65.68
CA ARG A 3 -14.49 31.68 -64.77
C ARG A 3 -13.61 31.78 -63.53
N LEU A 4 -14.21 32.05 -62.36
CA LEU A 4 -13.59 32.00 -61.04
C LEU A 4 -13.51 30.54 -60.63
N LEU A 5 -12.31 29.98 -60.47
CA LEU A 5 -12.09 28.67 -59.84
C LEU A 5 -12.03 28.87 -58.30
N LEU A 6 -13.04 28.39 -57.59
CA LEU A 6 -13.00 28.28 -56.11
C LEU A 6 -12.18 27.02 -55.76
N LEU A 7 -10.98 27.21 -55.21
CA LEU A 7 -10.25 26.13 -54.55
C LEU A 7 -10.84 25.94 -53.12
N LEU A 8 -11.58 24.86 -52.92
CA LEU A 8 -11.95 24.37 -51.59
C LEU A 8 -10.74 23.66 -50.99
N THR A 9 -10.02 24.33 -50.09
CA THR A 9 -9.02 23.71 -49.19
C THR A 9 -9.78 22.95 -48.10
N THR A 10 -9.88 21.64 -48.22
CA THR A 10 -10.32 20.75 -47.12
C THR A 10 -9.16 20.66 -46.11
N CYS A 11 -9.25 21.39 -45.02
CA CYS A 11 -8.43 21.14 -43.84
C CYS A 11 -8.85 19.77 -43.27
N ALA A 12 -8.09 18.72 -43.56
CA ALA A 12 -8.19 17.47 -42.85
C ALA A 12 -7.62 17.71 -41.44
N LEU A 13 -8.48 17.75 -40.44
CA LEU A 13 -8.05 17.65 -39.03
C LEU A 13 -7.44 16.25 -38.86
N VAL A 14 -6.11 16.19 -38.92
CA VAL A 14 -5.37 14.99 -38.52
C VAL A 14 -5.44 14.96 -37.00
N PHE A 15 -6.40 14.19 -36.47
CA PHE A 15 -6.37 13.82 -35.07
C PHE A 15 -5.09 12.99 -34.85
N ALA A 16 -4.17 13.50 -34.07
CA ALA A 16 -2.99 12.75 -33.67
C ALA A 16 -3.48 11.44 -33.00
N GLN A 17 -3.02 10.30 -33.51
CA GLN A 17 -3.38 9.00 -32.93
C GLN A 17 -2.73 8.94 -31.53
N LYS A 18 -3.56 8.70 -30.50
CA LYS A 18 -3.08 8.51 -29.13
C LYS A 18 -2.04 7.39 -29.07
N GLN A 19 -1.00 7.59 -28.28
CA GLN A 19 0.07 6.62 -28.10
C GLN A 19 -0.36 5.49 -27.14
N PRO A 20 0.21 4.28 -27.25
CA PRO A 20 0.00 3.23 -26.25
C PRO A 20 0.44 3.69 -24.86
N PHE A 21 -0.25 3.20 -23.83
CA PHE A 21 0.16 3.42 -22.44
C PHE A 21 1.19 2.38 -22.03
N ASP A 22 2.46 2.62 -22.28
CA ASP A 22 3.59 1.74 -21.94
C ASP A 22 4.23 2.08 -20.59
N VAL A 23 5.30 1.37 -20.23
CA VAL A 23 6.02 1.59 -18.96
C VAL A 23 6.66 2.99 -18.89
N ASN A 24 7.06 3.58 -20.01
CA ASN A 24 7.62 4.93 -20.00
C ASN A 24 6.54 5.95 -19.66
N ALA A 25 5.36 5.83 -20.26
CA ALA A 25 4.20 6.65 -19.93
C ALA A 25 3.81 6.49 -18.44
N LEU A 26 3.86 5.27 -17.90
CA LEU A 26 3.60 5.00 -16.48
C LEU A 26 4.60 5.72 -15.57
N LEU A 27 5.87 5.80 -15.97
CA LEU A 27 6.94 6.47 -15.20
C LEU A 27 6.93 8.00 -15.34
N GLU A 28 6.34 8.55 -16.40
CA GLU A 28 6.15 10.00 -16.57
C GLU A 28 5.13 10.59 -15.58
N LEU A 29 4.21 9.76 -15.05
CA LEU A 29 3.15 10.21 -14.18
C LEU A 29 3.66 10.74 -12.84
N LYS A 30 3.07 11.87 -12.41
CA LYS A 30 3.25 12.43 -11.07
C LYS A 30 2.43 11.61 -10.07
N ARG A 31 3.03 11.31 -8.92
CA ARG A 31 2.41 10.51 -7.85
C ARG A 31 2.08 11.43 -6.70
N ILE A 32 0.80 11.75 -6.57
CA ILE A 32 0.26 12.60 -5.51
C ILE A 32 0.05 11.75 -4.26
N GLY A 33 0.34 12.32 -3.08
CA GLY A 33 0.09 11.68 -1.79
C GLY A 33 0.02 12.66 -0.64
N ASP A 34 -0.41 12.17 0.51
CA ASP A 34 -0.44 12.88 1.80
C ASP A 34 -1.07 14.29 1.74
N PRO A 35 -2.31 14.45 1.24
CA PRO A 35 -2.99 15.74 1.23
C PRO A 35 -3.29 16.18 2.66
N GLN A 36 -3.05 17.47 2.94
CA GLN A 36 -3.26 18.07 4.27
C GLN A 36 -4.01 19.39 4.13
N LEU A 37 -5.25 19.40 4.56
CA LEU A 37 -6.07 20.60 4.57
C LEU A 37 -5.60 21.57 5.66
N SER A 38 -5.39 22.84 5.32
CA SER A 38 -5.04 23.85 6.32
C SER A 38 -6.18 24.05 7.33
N PRO A 39 -5.91 24.25 8.64
CA PRO A 39 -6.95 24.46 9.66
C PRO A 39 -7.92 25.61 9.37
N ASP A 40 -7.50 26.63 8.60
CA ASP A 40 -8.36 27.74 8.16
C ASP A 40 -9.21 27.38 6.91
N GLY A 41 -9.00 26.18 6.33
CA GLY A 41 -9.77 25.66 5.21
C GLY A 41 -9.49 26.34 3.87
N LYS A 42 -8.33 26.97 3.67
CA LYS A 42 -8.03 27.69 2.43
C LYS A 42 -7.13 26.96 1.46
N LEU A 43 -6.20 26.17 1.99
CA LEU A 43 -5.15 25.51 1.23
C LEU A 43 -5.12 24.01 1.53
N VAL A 44 -4.69 23.23 0.55
CA VAL A 44 -4.30 21.82 0.72
C VAL A 44 -2.82 21.72 0.39
N ALA A 45 -2.01 21.29 1.36
CA ALA A 45 -0.61 20.90 1.15
C ALA A 45 -0.58 19.41 0.81
N PHE A 46 0.30 18.97 -0.08
CA PHE A 46 0.41 17.58 -0.50
C PHE A 46 1.79 17.28 -1.05
N THR A 47 2.12 16.01 -1.21
CA THR A 47 3.37 15.60 -1.83
C THR A 47 3.17 15.23 -3.28
N VAL A 48 4.19 15.49 -4.10
CA VAL A 48 4.29 15.01 -5.48
C VAL A 48 5.63 14.31 -5.66
N GLN A 49 5.59 13.02 -5.94
CA GLN A 49 6.75 12.25 -6.37
C GLN A 49 6.83 12.27 -7.90
N SER A 50 7.97 12.67 -8.43
CA SER A 50 8.31 12.51 -9.85
C SER A 50 9.31 11.37 -10.03
N VAL A 51 9.52 10.94 -11.27
CA VAL A 51 10.50 9.91 -11.60
C VAL A 51 11.56 10.49 -12.53
N ASP A 52 12.80 10.41 -12.10
CA ASP A 52 13.99 10.68 -12.95
C ASP A 52 14.60 9.33 -13.35
N VAL A 53 14.24 8.88 -14.55
CA VAL A 53 14.73 7.59 -15.09
C VAL A 53 16.23 7.63 -15.31
N ALA A 54 16.79 8.76 -15.76
CA ALA A 54 18.22 8.89 -16.05
C ALA A 54 19.07 8.79 -14.77
N ALA A 55 18.64 9.47 -13.71
CA ALA A 55 19.28 9.41 -12.40
C ALA A 55 18.87 8.15 -11.60
N ASN A 56 17.90 7.39 -12.07
CA ASN A 56 17.30 6.24 -11.36
C ASN A 56 16.73 6.63 -9.98
N LYS A 57 16.09 7.81 -9.88
CA LYS A 57 15.61 8.43 -8.64
C LYS A 57 14.13 8.76 -8.71
N LYS A 58 13.53 8.96 -7.53
CA LYS A 58 12.12 9.34 -7.35
C LYS A 58 12.02 10.50 -6.36
N PRO A 59 12.43 11.73 -6.75
CA PRO A 59 12.35 12.87 -5.85
C PRO A 59 10.90 13.19 -5.47
N VAL A 60 10.73 13.60 -4.20
CA VAL A 60 9.45 13.99 -3.62
C VAL A 60 9.52 15.45 -3.20
N GLN A 61 8.49 16.23 -3.55
CA GLN A 61 8.40 17.64 -3.22
C GLN A 61 7.03 17.98 -2.63
N VAL A 62 7.00 18.99 -1.75
CA VAL A 62 5.75 19.50 -1.18
C VAL A 62 5.15 20.55 -2.11
N TRP A 63 3.86 20.42 -2.35
CA TRP A 63 3.04 21.30 -3.17
C TRP A 63 1.85 21.83 -2.37
N ILE A 64 1.25 22.90 -2.84
CA ILE A 64 -0.03 23.42 -2.32
C ILE A 64 -0.99 23.71 -3.46
N VAL A 65 -2.29 23.63 -3.13
CA VAL A 65 -3.38 24.04 -4.01
C VAL A 65 -4.46 24.77 -3.18
N PRO A 66 -5.10 25.86 -3.70
CA PRO A 66 -6.24 26.47 -3.02
C PRO A 66 -7.45 25.53 -2.95
N LEU A 67 -8.15 25.47 -1.81
CA LEU A 67 -9.36 24.66 -1.66
C LEU A 67 -10.47 25.08 -2.65
N GLU A 68 -10.57 26.36 -2.99
CA GLU A 68 -11.56 26.85 -3.95
C GLU A 68 -11.18 26.59 -5.42
N GLY A 69 -10.03 25.99 -5.67
CA GLY A 69 -9.47 25.71 -7.00
C GLY A 69 -8.41 26.72 -7.42
N GLY A 70 -7.62 26.37 -8.42
CA GLY A 70 -6.50 27.14 -8.93
C GLY A 70 -5.33 26.24 -9.29
N ALA A 71 -4.25 26.79 -9.85
CA ALA A 71 -3.08 26.02 -10.22
C ALA A 71 -2.31 25.51 -8.98
N PRO A 72 -2.02 24.21 -8.87
CA PRO A 72 -1.11 23.69 -7.87
C PRO A 72 0.29 24.30 -8.00
N ARG A 73 0.95 24.53 -6.87
CA ARG A 73 2.27 25.16 -6.84
C ARG A 73 3.22 24.38 -5.93
N GLN A 74 4.41 24.07 -6.45
CA GLN A 74 5.51 23.49 -5.68
C GLN A 74 6.07 24.54 -4.71
N ILE A 75 6.32 24.13 -3.45
CA ILE A 75 6.82 25.04 -2.39
C ILE A 75 8.14 24.55 -1.77
N THR A 76 8.67 23.38 -2.14
CA THR A 76 10.01 22.92 -1.79
C THR A 76 10.83 22.66 -3.06
N GLN A 77 12.15 22.88 -3.01
CA GLN A 77 13.04 22.69 -4.13
C GLN A 77 14.38 22.02 -3.75
N ASP A 78 14.86 22.28 -2.52
CA ASP A 78 16.12 21.74 -2.01
C ASP A 78 15.90 20.35 -1.41
N GLY A 79 16.82 19.42 -1.68
CA GLY A 79 16.74 18.03 -1.24
C GLY A 79 15.97 17.14 -2.21
N GLU A 80 16.19 15.84 -2.09
CA GLU A 80 15.53 14.83 -2.92
C GLU A 80 14.20 14.37 -2.31
N SER A 81 14.09 14.39 -0.98
CA SER A 81 12.92 13.95 -0.24
C SER A 81 12.39 15.07 0.66
N ASN A 82 11.32 15.71 0.20
CA ASN A 82 10.54 16.65 0.98
C ASN A 82 9.12 16.11 1.12
N GLN A 83 8.74 15.64 2.31
CA GLN A 83 7.51 14.86 2.48
C GLN A 83 6.84 15.13 3.82
N ARG A 84 5.67 14.55 4.01
CA ARG A 84 4.87 14.61 5.23
C ARG A 84 4.59 16.06 5.67
N PRO A 85 3.96 16.91 4.82
CA PRO A 85 3.57 18.26 5.24
C PRO A 85 2.53 18.19 6.37
N ARG A 86 2.72 19.00 7.41
CA ARG A 86 1.75 19.13 8.51
C ARG A 86 1.58 20.60 8.85
N TRP A 87 0.34 21.08 8.85
CA TRP A 87 0.03 22.46 9.17
C TRP A 87 0.16 22.75 10.66
N SER A 88 0.70 23.92 10.99
CA SER A 88 0.53 24.44 12.34
C SER A 88 -0.94 24.76 12.63
N PRO A 89 -1.42 24.65 13.88
CA PRO A 89 -2.83 24.87 14.23
C PRO A 89 -3.39 26.23 13.84
N ASP A 90 -2.53 27.25 13.68
CA ASP A 90 -2.88 28.61 13.26
C ASP A 90 -2.79 28.84 11.73
N SER A 91 -2.50 27.78 10.96
CA SER A 91 -2.34 27.79 9.48
C SER A 91 -1.19 28.65 8.95
N LYS A 92 -0.27 29.13 9.79
CA LYS A 92 0.79 30.04 9.37
C LYS A 92 2.08 29.36 8.96
N ARG A 93 2.26 28.08 9.32
CA ARG A 93 3.46 27.30 9.06
C ARG A 93 3.10 25.91 8.58
N ILE A 94 4.04 25.32 7.83
CA ILE A 94 4.04 23.91 7.44
C ILE A 94 5.32 23.27 7.98
N ALA A 95 5.19 22.27 8.85
CA ALA A 95 6.29 21.37 9.19
C ALA A 95 6.35 20.25 8.15
N TYR A 96 7.54 19.81 7.78
CA TYR A 96 7.75 18.74 6.79
C TYR A 96 9.09 18.05 7.04
N LEU A 97 9.22 16.83 6.55
CA LEU A 97 10.50 16.13 6.55
C LEU A 97 11.31 16.55 5.33
N SER A 98 12.61 16.75 5.51
CA SER A 98 13.52 17.07 4.41
C SER A 98 14.90 16.47 4.66
N ASP A 99 15.51 15.92 3.58
CA ASP A 99 16.87 15.39 3.54
C ASP A 99 17.90 16.43 3.05
N ARG A 100 17.51 17.69 2.85
CA ARG A 100 18.39 18.77 2.33
C ARG A 100 19.64 18.99 3.18
N GLY A 101 19.64 18.60 4.44
CA GLY A 101 20.79 18.64 5.35
C GLY A 101 21.65 17.38 5.34
N GLY A 102 21.38 16.41 4.46
CA GLY A 102 22.07 15.12 4.34
C GLY A 102 21.42 13.97 5.09
N SER A 103 20.41 14.25 5.95
CA SER A 103 19.61 13.25 6.64
C SER A 103 18.17 13.77 6.83
N SER A 104 17.23 12.86 7.08
CA SER A 104 15.81 13.22 7.29
C SER A 104 15.62 13.97 8.61
N GLN A 105 15.22 15.23 8.51
CA GLN A 105 14.97 16.10 9.66
C GLN A 105 13.66 16.85 9.50
N ILE A 106 13.07 17.30 10.60
CA ILE A 106 11.89 18.18 10.56
C ILE A 106 12.35 19.60 10.24
N TRP A 107 11.76 20.14 9.19
CA TRP A 107 11.88 21.53 8.78
C TRP A 107 10.52 22.23 8.90
N MET A 108 10.51 23.53 8.96
CA MET A 108 9.31 24.35 9.03
C MET A 108 9.44 25.56 8.12
N MET A 109 8.40 25.86 7.34
CA MET A 109 8.35 26.96 6.36
C MET A 109 7.02 27.71 6.41
N ASP A 110 6.97 28.86 5.78
CA ASP A 110 5.72 29.56 5.48
C ASP A 110 4.93 28.84 4.36
N PRO A 111 3.61 29.06 4.24
CA PRO A 111 2.80 28.42 3.20
C PRO A 111 3.21 28.76 1.76
N ASP A 112 3.96 29.83 1.56
CA ASP A 112 4.53 30.19 0.25
C ASP A 112 5.85 29.50 -0.06
N GLY A 113 6.42 28.73 0.89
CA GLY A 113 7.72 28.06 0.81
C GLY A 113 8.87 28.89 1.38
N GLY A 114 8.60 30.13 1.79
CA GLY A 114 9.58 31.04 2.38
C GLY A 114 9.96 30.70 3.82
N ASN A 115 11.02 31.35 4.32
CA ASN A 115 11.49 31.26 5.71
C ASN A 115 11.71 29.82 6.24
N ALA A 116 12.15 28.91 5.39
CA ALA A 116 12.40 27.52 5.77
C ALA A 116 13.51 27.44 6.84
N LYS A 117 13.24 26.76 7.96
CA LYS A 117 14.16 26.55 9.07
C LYS A 117 14.13 25.11 9.54
N GLN A 118 15.30 24.56 9.85
CA GLN A 118 15.43 23.25 10.47
C GLN A 118 14.99 23.33 11.94
N VAL A 119 14.16 22.38 12.37
CA VAL A 119 13.64 22.26 13.74
C VAL A 119 14.41 21.19 14.53
N THR A 120 14.68 20.04 13.89
CA THR A 120 15.47 18.96 14.49
C THR A 120 16.82 18.82 13.80
N ASN A 121 17.82 18.41 14.56
CA ASN A 121 19.15 18.07 14.06
C ASN A 121 19.66 16.86 14.86
N LEU A 122 19.08 15.69 14.60
CA LEU A 122 19.37 14.45 15.31
C LEU A 122 20.28 13.55 14.48
N ALA A 123 21.23 12.91 15.13
CA ALA A 123 22.06 11.89 14.53
C ALA A 123 21.25 10.67 14.03
N THR A 124 20.12 10.42 14.67
CA THR A 124 19.21 9.29 14.41
C THR A 124 18.03 9.62 13.52
N GLU A 125 18.06 10.81 12.91
CA GLU A 125 16.99 11.30 12.02
C GLU A 125 15.64 11.54 12.73
N ALA A 126 14.67 12.07 12.01
CA ALA A 126 13.31 12.27 12.51
C ALA A 126 12.29 11.84 11.44
N ASP A 127 11.14 11.32 11.90
CA ASP A 127 9.99 10.95 11.07
C ASP A 127 8.68 11.17 11.83
N GLY A 128 7.56 10.98 11.16
CA GLY A 128 6.22 10.84 11.76
C GLY A 128 5.65 12.06 12.47
N HIS A 129 6.19 13.26 12.33
CA HIS A 129 5.88 14.43 13.16
C HIS A 129 4.42 14.89 13.12
N LEU A 130 3.92 15.33 14.30
CA LEU A 130 2.63 15.98 14.52
C LEU A 130 2.80 17.20 15.43
N PHE A 131 2.06 18.29 15.16
CA PHE A 131 1.97 19.42 16.07
C PHE A 131 1.09 19.09 17.28
N SER A 132 1.49 19.57 18.47
CA SER A 132 0.55 19.68 19.58
C SER A 132 -0.57 20.67 19.23
N PRO A 133 -1.81 20.49 19.74
CA PRO A 133 -2.94 21.34 19.38
C PRO A 133 -2.75 22.84 19.72
N ASP A 134 -1.89 23.18 20.67
CA ASP A 134 -1.51 24.55 21.00
C ASP A 134 -0.37 25.11 20.11
N GLY A 135 0.16 24.30 19.19
CA GLY A 135 1.23 24.66 18.27
C GLY A 135 2.62 24.84 18.90
N LYS A 136 2.79 24.50 20.19
CA LYS A 136 4.05 24.76 20.89
C LYS A 136 5.06 23.62 20.78
N ASN A 137 4.61 22.39 20.56
CA ASN A 137 5.47 21.21 20.50
C ASN A 137 5.23 20.44 19.20
N LEU A 138 6.25 19.68 18.80
CA LEU A 138 6.17 18.59 17.83
C LEU A 138 6.43 17.29 18.56
N VAL A 139 5.56 16.30 18.35
CA VAL A 139 5.80 14.89 18.69
C VAL A 139 6.21 14.19 17.39
N PHE A 140 7.22 13.34 17.43
CA PHE A 140 7.77 12.69 16.25
C PHE A 140 8.48 11.39 16.64
N THR A 141 8.82 10.57 15.66
CA THR A 141 9.57 9.33 15.86
C THR A 141 11.05 9.51 15.50
N SER A 142 11.90 8.78 16.21
CA SER A 142 13.32 8.62 15.87
C SER A 142 13.80 7.25 16.30
N ALA A 143 14.66 6.61 15.48
CA ALA A 143 15.24 5.31 15.79
C ALA A 143 16.52 5.48 16.64
N VAL A 144 16.37 5.50 17.95
CA VAL A 144 17.43 5.75 18.94
C VAL A 144 18.02 4.46 19.50
N TYR A 145 19.22 4.52 20.05
CA TYR A 145 19.72 3.45 20.92
C TYR A 145 18.97 3.51 22.27
N PRO A 146 18.36 2.41 22.75
CA PRO A 146 17.55 2.41 23.96
C PRO A 146 18.24 2.98 25.19
N GLU A 147 19.54 2.74 25.32
CA GLU A 147 20.36 3.27 26.43
C GLU A 147 20.64 4.77 26.33
N CYS A 148 20.49 5.35 25.13
CA CYS A 148 20.70 6.78 24.88
C CYS A 148 19.38 7.57 24.92
N GLY A 149 18.26 6.98 24.45
CA GLY A 149 16.99 7.69 24.32
C GLY A 149 17.16 8.99 23.55
N ALA A 150 16.76 10.12 24.13
CA ALA A 150 16.87 11.45 23.52
C ALA A 150 18.28 12.10 23.62
N ASP A 151 19.28 11.44 24.19
CA ASP A 151 20.66 11.95 24.23
C ASP A 151 21.33 11.79 22.86
N ASP A 152 21.32 12.86 22.08
CA ASP A 152 21.86 12.87 20.71
C ASP A 152 23.37 12.63 20.66
N ALA A 153 24.14 13.14 21.64
CA ALA A 153 25.58 12.91 21.70
C ALA A 153 25.92 11.43 21.95
N CYS A 154 25.15 10.75 22.80
CA CYS A 154 25.23 9.31 23.00
C CYS A 154 24.88 8.55 21.72
N ASN A 155 23.77 8.91 21.04
CA ASN A 155 23.34 8.31 19.78
C ASN A 155 24.42 8.49 18.69
N GLN A 156 24.95 9.70 18.50
CA GLN A 156 26.02 10.01 17.55
C GLN A 156 27.27 9.14 17.81
N LYS A 157 27.72 9.05 19.06
CA LYS A 157 28.87 8.24 19.45
C LYS A 157 28.68 6.76 19.06
N ASN A 158 27.48 6.20 19.28
CA ASN A 158 27.19 4.81 18.96
C ASN A 158 27.12 4.60 17.43
N LEU A 159 26.53 5.53 16.68
CA LEU A 159 26.52 5.51 15.21
C LEU A 159 27.93 5.58 14.62
N ASP A 160 28.78 6.47 15.14
CA ASP A 160 30.17 6.60 14.70
C ASP A 160 30.98 5.32 14.99
N ALA A 161 30.76 4.70 16.15
CA ALA A 161 31.37 3.43 16.49
C ALA A 161 30.96 2.29 15.55
N GLU A 162 29.68 2.20 15.21
CA GLU A 162 29.18 1.22 14.24
C GLU A 162 29.75 1.46 12.83
N LYS A 163 29.83 2.72 12.40
CA LYS A 163 30.37 3.10 11.09
C LYS A 163 31.88 2.80 11.00
N ALA A 164 32.63 3.11 12.03
CA ALA A 164 34.08 2.89 12.12
C ALA A 164 34.45 1.42 12.27
N GLY A 165 33.54 0.60 12.80
CA GLY A 165 33.75 -0.83 13.05
C GLY A 165 34.09 -1.59 11.77
N LYS A 166 35.19 -2.36 11.77
CA LYS A 166 35.61 -3.19 10.63
C LYS A 166 34.80 -4.49 10.53
N VAL A 167 34.33 -5.02 11.65
CA VAL A 167 33.49 -6.21 11.70
C VAL A 167 32.06 -5.81 11.33
N LYS A 168 31.52 -6.42 10.29
CA LYS A 168 30.15 -6.17 9.80
C LYS A 168 29.19 -7.32 10.13
N ALA A 169 29.60 -8.24 11.01
CA ALA A 169 28.75 -9.32 11.49
C ALA A 169 27.59 -8.75 12.33
N ARG A 170 26.43 -9.40 12.20
CA ARG A 170 25.26 -9.15 13.04
C ARG A 170 25.05 -10.33 13.96
N ILE A 171 24.69 -10.07 15.21
CA ILE A 171 24.37 -11.11 16.20
C ILE A 171 22.94 -10.84 16.66
N TYR A 172 22.08 -11.84 16.48
CA TYR A 172 20.69 -11.81 16.93
C TYR A 172 20.46 -12.94 17.92
N THR A 173 19.75 -12.66 18.98
CA THR A 173 19.37 -13.62 20.05
C THR A 173 17.86 -13.81 20.12
N GLU A 174 17.11 -12.99 19.38
CA GLU A 174 15.65 -12.93 19.39
C GLU A 174 15.12 -12.71 17.97
N LEU A 175 13.84 -13.04 17.76
CA LEU A 175 13.01 -12.60 16.66
C LEU A 175 12.19 -11.37 17.16
N LEU A 176 11.88 -10.35 16.37
CA LEU A 176 12.09 -10.17 14.95
C LEU A 176 13.45 -9.52 14.71
N TYR A 177 14.15 -9.84 13.62
CA TYR A 177 15.46 -9.23 13.31
C TYR A 177 15.49 -8.57 11.92
N ARG A 178 14.42 -8.72 11.13
CA ARG A 178 14.27 -8.07 9.82
C ARG A 178 12.78 -7.95 9.48
N HIS A 179 12.43 -7.03 8.57
CA HIS A 179 11.07 -6.81 8.09
C HIS A 179 11.11 -6.23 6.67
N TRP A 180 10.32 -6.78 5.74
CA TRP A 180 10.30 -6.46 4.31
C TRP A 180 11.68 -6.58 3.64
N ASN A 181 12.47 -5.52 3.62
CA ASN A 181 13.84 -5.44 3.08
C ASN A 181 14.81 -4.79 4.07
N ALA A 182 14.39 -4.53 5.29
CA ALA A 182 15.16 -3.87 6.33
C ALA A 182 15.60 -4.85 7.42
N TRP A 183 16.86 -4.71 7.85
CA TRP A 183 17.37 -5.39 9.03
C TRP A 183 17.13 -4.53 10.26
N GLN A 184 16.56 -5.10 11.31
CA GLN A 184 16.48 -4.43 12.59
C GLN A 184 17.89 -4.37 13.22
N GLY A 185 18.35 -3.16 13.50
CA GLY A 185 19.62 -2.92 14.20
C GLY A 185 19.45 -2.94 15.72
N LYS A 186 20.37 -2.25 16.42
CA LYS A 186 20.30 -2.05 17.87
C LYS A 186 19.34 -0.93 18.27
N ARG A 187 18.99 -0.07 17.33
CA ARG A 187 18.10 1.06 17.56
C ARG A 187 16.64 0.62 17.64
N ARG A 188 15.83 1.39 18.37
CA ARG A 188 14.38 1.22 18.47
C ARG A 188 13.71 2.54 18.15
N SER A 189 12.57 2.48 17.48
CA SER A 189 11.72 3.64 17.24
C SER A 189 11.14 4.12 18.57
N HIS A 190 11.38 5.38 18.93
CA HIS A 190 10.77 6.01 20.09
C HIS A 190 9.98 7.25 19.67
N LEU A 191 8.91 7.56 20.40
CA LEU A 191 8.24 8.84 20.32
C LEU A 191 9.02 9.88 21.12
N LEU A 192 9.43 10.93 20.44
CA LEU A 192 10.13 12.07 21.03
C LEU A 192 9.25 13.32 20.97
N VAL A 193 9.47 14.26 21.85
CA VAL A 193 8.83 15.57 21.83
C VAL A 193 9.84 16.71 21.92
N THR A 194 9.64 17.76 21.11
CA THR A 194 10.48 18.97 21.13
C THR A 194 9.63 20.22 21.04
N PRO A 195 10.01 21.34 21.67
CA PRO A 195 9.38 22.63 21.41
C PRO A 195 9.59 23.07 19.95
N VAL A 196 8.54 23.62 19.30
CA VAL A 196 8.62 24.15 17.93
C VAL A 196 9.65 25.29 17.81
N ALA A 197 9.86 26.05 18.88
CA ALA A 197 10.88 27.11 18.96
C ALA A 197 12.31 26.58 19.08
N GLY A 198 12.49 25.27 19.14
CA GLY A 198 13.75 24.62 19.50
C GLY A 198 13.93 24.47 21.00
N GLY A 199 14.74 23.52 21.45
CA GLY A 199 14.99 23.25 22.87
C GLY A 199 15.29 21.79 23.15
N ALA A 200 15.21 21.41 24.42
CA ALA A 200 15.50 20.04 24.84
C ALA A 200 14.46 19.05 24.29
N ILE A 201 14.97 17.97 23.71
CA ILE A 201 14.16 16.84 23.24
C ILE A 201 13.94 15.89 24.42
N ARG A 202 12.73 15.35 24.53
CA ARG A 202 12.36 14.38 25.55
C ARG A 202 11.87 13.09 24.89
N ASP A 203 12.29 11.96 25.43
CA ASP A 203 11.81 10.64 25.07
C ASP A 203 10.53 10.33 25.87
N LEU A 204 9.43 10.04 25.14
CA LEU A 204 8.13 9.69 25.72
C LEU A 204 7.96 8.19 25.93
N THR A 205 8.74 7.37 25.22
CA THR A 205 8.59 5.91 25.20
C THR A 205 9.92 5.19 25.40
N PRO A 206 10.67 5.55 26.48
CA PRO A 206 11.97 4.93 26.74
C PRO A 206 11.81 3.42 26.97
N GLY A 207 12.70 2.61 26.39
CA GLY A 207 12.66 1.16 26.54
C GLY A 207 13.25 0.44 25.33
N THR A 208 13.00 -0.87 25.25
CA THR A 208 13.55 -1.75 24.22
C THR A 208 12.54 -2.13 23.15
N ARG A 209 11.33 -1.58 23.19
CA ARG A 209 10.27 -1.81 22.21
C ARG A 209 10.19 -0.67 21.21
N ASP A 210 9.86 -1.01 19.98
CA ASP A 210 9.60 -0.01 18.94
C ASP A 210 8.22 0.63 19.15
N VAL A 211 8.15 1.95 19.06
CA VAL A 211 6.92 2.74 19.13
C VAL A 211 6.93 3.78 17.99
N PRO A 212 6.04 3.67 17.00
CA PRO A 212 5.18 2.52 16.68
C PRO A 212 5.95 1.21 16.39
N PRO A 213 5.27 0.05 16.32
CA PRO A 213 5.93 -1.24 16.10
C PRO A 213 6.76 -1.28 14.81
N PHE A 214 7.89 -1.99 14.83
CA PHE A 214 8.76 -2.18 13.65
C PHE A 214 8.07 -2.97 12.54
N SER A 215 7.26 -3.96 12.91
CA SER A 215 6.38 -4.70 12.01
C SER A 215 4.92 -4.32 12.25
N LEU A 216 4.11 -4.23 11.19
CA LEU A 216 2.68 -3.92 11.24
C LEU A 216 2.34 -2.56 11.89
N GLY A 217 3.32 -1.68 12.06
CA GLY A 217 3.16 -0.32 12.54
C GLY A 217 3.50 0.74 11.51
N GLY A 218 3.13 1.98 11.76
CA GLY A 218 3.40 3.10 10.87
C GLY A 218 3.41 4.45 11.58
N SER A 219 3.85 5.48 10.88
CA SER A 219 3.95 6.85 11.40
C SER A 219 2.61 7.49 11.78
N ASP A 220 1.50 6.84 11.49
CA ASP A 220 0.14 7.28 11.85
C ASP A 220 -0.45 6.50 13.04
N ASP A 221 0.35 5.65 13.69
CA ASP A 221 -0.07 4.85 14.85
C ASP A 221 0.11 5.58 16.18
N TYR A 222 -0.05 6.91 16.15
CA TYR A 222 -0.18 7.72 17.37
C TYR A 222 -0.95 9.02 17.08
N ASP A 223 -1.48 9.61 18.16
CA ASP A 223 -2.20 10.88 18.12
C ASP A 223 -2.03 11.65 19.44
N ILE A 224 -2.20 12.97 19.38
CA ILE A 224 -2.07 13.87 20.54
C ILE A 224 -3.47 14.29 20.97
N SER A 225 -3.76 14.20 22.27
CA SER A 225 -5.06 14.64 22.81
C SER A 225 -5.34 16.12 22.52
N PRO A 226 -6.61 16.53 22.30
CA PRO A 226 -6.94 17.91 21.96
C PRO A 226 -6.52 18.96 22.99
N ASN A 227 -6.33 18.57 24.24
CA ASN A 227 -5.78 19.45 25.28
C ASN A 227 -4.24 19.50 25.31
N GLY A 228 -3.57 18.71 24.44
CA GLY A 228 -2.12 18.65 24.30
C GLY A 228 -1.37 18.00 25.46
N GLN A 229 -2.05 17.28 26.35
CA GLN A 229 -1.43 16.77 27.59
C GLN A 229 -0.94 15.34 27.52
N GLU A 230 -1.42 14.55 26.55
CA GLU A 230 -1.08 13.15 26.42
C GLU A 230 -0.99 12.71 24.94
N VAL A 231 -0.26 11.63 24.71
CA VAL A 231 -0.12 10.96 23.42
C VAL A 231 -0.64 9.54 23.57
N CYS A 232 -1.55 9.13 22.66
CA CYS A 232 -1.95 7.76 22.48
C CYS A 232 -1.16 7.14 21.33
N TYR A 233 -0.67 5.90 21.48
CA TYR A 233 0.15 5.22 20.49
C TYR A 233 -0.05 3.70 20.51
N SER A 234 0.25 3.03 19.40
CA SER A 234 0.29 1.57 19.31
C SER A 234 1.66 1.02 19.67
N MET A 235 1.71 -0.12 20.35
CA MET A 235 2.93 -0.86 20.66
C MET A 235 2.65 -2.36 20.72
N ASN A 236 3.51 -3.17 20.10
CA ASN A 236 3.52 -4.62 20.29
C ASN A 236 4.43 -4.96 21.48
N ALA A 237 3.83 -5.44 22.55
CA ALA A 237 4.55 -5.80 23.79
C ALA A 237 4.84 -7.31 23.90
N ASP A 238 4.44 -8.12 22.93
CA ASP A 238 4.62 -9.56 22.96
C ASP A 238 6.10 -9.99 23.04
N PRO A 239 6.37 -11.12 23.72
CA PRO A 239 7.73 -11.64 23.82
C PRO A 239 8.40 -11.94 22.49
N VAL A 240 7.61 -12.42 21.48
CA VAL A 240 8.08 -12.76 20.14
C VAL A 240 7.25 -12.01 19.10
N PRO A 241 7.58 -10.74 18.79
CA PRO A 241 6.81 -9.94 17.81
C PRO A 241 6.69 -10.58 16.43
N ALA A 242 7.67 -11.39 16.00
CA ALA A 242 7.63 -12.09 14.71
C ALA A 242 6.51 -13.14 14.59
N ALA A 243 5.94 -13.57 15.69
CA ALA A 243 4.85 -14.56 15.74
C ALA A 243 3.52 -13.95 16.22
N SER A 244 3.45 -12.63 16.30
CA SER A 244 2.31 -11.91 16.89
C SER A 244 1.84 -10.76 16.00
N THR A 245 0.52 -10.62 15.87
CA THR A 245 -0.12 -9.43 15.32
C THR A 245 -0.67 -8.52 16.42
N ASP A 246 -0.51 -8.88 17.70
CA ASP A 246 -1.06 -8.15 18.83
C ASP A 246 -0.32 -6.82 19.04
N SER A 247 -1.02 -5.74 18.79
CA SER A 247 -0.59 -4.40 19.16
C SER A 247 -1.69 -3.73 19.95
N ASP A 248 -1.30 -3.13 21.07
CA ASP A 248 -2.22 -2.46 21.97
C ASP A 248 -2.03 -0.94 21.96
N LEU A 249 -3.05 -0.20 22.34
CA LEU A 249 -2.97 1.23 22.56
C LEU A 249 -2.51 1.54 23.99
N TYR A 250 -1.57 2.47 24.04
CA TYR A 250 -1.04 3.03 25.29
C TYR A 250 -1.18 4.54 25.30
N VAL A 251 -1.34 5.12 26.47
CA VAL A 251 -1.36 6.57 26.68
C VAL A 251 -0.23 6.97 27.61
N VAL A 252 0.50 8.01 27.22
CA VAL A 252 1.57 8.62 28.03
C VAL A 252 1.38 10.13 28.09
N SER A 253 1.72 10.74 29.24
CA SER A 253 1.74 12.20 29.32
C SER A 253 2.80 12.80 28.39
N ILE A 254 2.51 13.93 27.73
CA ILE A 254 3.50 14.67 26.94
C ILE A 254 4.68 15.17 27.78
N ALA A 255 4.50 15.24 29.10
CA ALA A 255 5.56 15.51 30.06
C ALA A 255 6.44 14.28 30.36
N GLY A 256 6.12 13.11 29.80
CA GLY A 256 6.74 11.82 30.10
C GLY A 256 6.07 11.14 31.32
N GLY A 257 6.58 9.97 31.67
CA GLY A 257 6.08 9.15 32.78
C GLY A 257 5.79 7.72 32.33
N GLN A 258 5.12 6.96 33.18
CA GLN A 258 4.77 5.57 32.86
C GLN A 258 3.55 5.53 31.93
N PRO A 259 3.60 4.80 30.81
CA PRO A 259 2.47 4.62 29.94
C PRO A 259 1.39 3.74 30.59
N VAL A 260 0.15 4.00 30.20
CA VAL A 260 -1.01 3.19 30.62
C VAL A 260 -1.58 2.49 29.40
N LYS A 261 -1.65 1.16 29.43
CA LYS A 261 -2.33 0.34 28.42
C LYS A 261 -3.84 0.57 28.53
N ILE A 262 -4.50 0.84 27.39
CA ILE A 262 -5.93 1.18 27.34
C ILE A 262 -6.77 0.18 26.55
N THR A 263 -6.17 -0.69 25.73
CA THR A 263 -6.87 -1.77 25.02
C THR A 263 -6.46 -3.12 25.56
N ILE A 264 -7.31 -4.12 25.36
CA ILE A 264 -7.13 -5.49 25.82
C ILE A 264 -7.66 -6.50 24.79
N THR A 265 -7.85 -6.08 23.55
CA THR A 265 -8.25 -6.98 22.45
C THR A 265 -7.10 -7.94 22.14
N PRO A 266 -7.37 -9.19 21.75
CA PRO A 266 -6.31 -10.17 21.46
C PRO A 266 -5.69 -10.00 20.08
N GLY A 267 -6.21 -9.12 19.25
CA GLY A 267 -5.70 -8.78 17.91
C GLY A 267 -5.12 -7.35 17.89
N ALA A 268 -4.79 -6.88 16.69
CA ALA A 268 -4.18 -5.57 16.53
C ALA A 268 -5.13 -4.42 16.82
N ASP A 269 -4.68 -3.45 17.62
CA ASP A 269 -5.27 -2.13 17.80
C ASP A 269 -4.33 -1.06 17.21
N SER A 270 -4.79 -0.27 16.24
CA SER A 270 -3.95 0.67 15.50
C SER A 270 -4.67 1.97 15.11
N ASN A 271 -3.90 2.96 14.67
CA ASN A 271 -4.38 4.26 14.21
C ASN A 271 -5.29 4.97 15.22
N PRO A 272 -4.87 5.20 16.47
CA PRO A 272 -5.68 5.94 17.44
C PRO A 272 -5.94 7.37 16.97
N ARG A 273 -7.15 7.88 17.19
CA ARG A 273 -7.55 9.29 16.92
C ARG A 273 -8.48 9.79 18.00
N TYR A 274 -8.08 10.84 18.68
CA TYR A 274 -8.97 11.53 19.61
C TYR A 274 -10.08 12.27 18.87
N SER A 275 -11.29 12.29 19.42
CA SER A 275 -12.32 13.20 18.95
C SER A 275 -11.91 14.64 19.20
N PRO A 276 -12.28 15.62 18.33
CA PRO A 276 -11.93 17.04 18.51
C PRO A 276 -12.29 17.64 19.87
N ASP A 277 -13.38 17.16 20.50
CA ASP A 277 -13.80 17.57 21.85
C ASP A 277 -13.10 16.79 22.98
N GLY A 278 -12.29 15.81 22.65
CA GLY A 278 -11.53 14.98 23.59
C GLY A 278 -12.35 14.01 24.41
N LYS A 279 -13.65 13.82 24.10
CA LYS A 279 -14.51 12.89 24.86
C LYS A 279 -14.30 11.43 24.46
N TYR A 280 -13.92 11.19 23.20
CA TYR A 280 -13.73 9.86 22.65
C TYR A 280 -12.31 9.68 22.15
N LEU A 281 -11.89 8.40 22.14
CA LEU A 281 -10.76 7.91 21.34
C LEU A 281 -11.35 6.87 20.38
N ALA A 282 -11.05 6.99 19.08
CA ALA A 282 -11.37 5.98 18.07
C ALA A 282 -10.10 5.29 17.57
N TRP A 283 -10.24 4.04 17.14
CA TRP A 283 -9.13 3.26 16.54
C TRP A 283 -9.66 2.15 15.65
N ARG A 284 -8.78 1.56 14.88
CA ARG A 284 -9.08 0.31 14.16
C ARG A 284 -8.65 -0.88 15.01
N ALA A 285 -9.49 -1.92 15.04
CA ALA A 285 -9.21 -3.13 15.81
C ALA A 285 -9.48 -4.40 15.02
N GLN A 286 -8.62 -5.39 15.24
CA GLN A 286 -8.83 -6.79 14.89
C GLN A 286 -9.10 -7.58 16.18
N LEU A 287 -9.85 -8.68 16.10
CA LEU A 287 -10.27 -9.44 17.29
C LEU A 287 -9.63 -10.81 17.37
N ARG A 288 -8.93 -11.28 16.33
CA ARG A 288 -8.30 -12.60 16.29
C ARG A 288 -6.78 -12.49 16.39
N ALA A 289 -6.21 -13.00 17.47
CA ALA A 289 -4.77 -13.03 17.68
C ALA A 289 -4.05 -13.81 16.56
N GLY A 290 -2.95 -13.28 16.06
CA GLY A 290 -2.11 -13.91 15.04
C GLY A 290 -2.70 -13.90 13.62
N TYR A 291 -3.86 -13.29 13.40
CA TYR A 291 -4.49 -13.21 12.08
C TYR A 291 -4.43 -11.78 11.52
N GLU A 292 -3.43 -11.50 10.72
CA GLU A 292 -3.24 -10.20 10.06
C GLU A 292 -4.42 -9.80 9.15
N SER A 293 -5.14 -10.79 8.61
CA SER A 293 -6.28 -10.57 7.73
C SER A 293 -7.65 -10.71 8.41
N ASP A 294 -7.69 -10.57 9.74
CA ASP A 294 -8.96 -10.38 10.44
C ASP A 294 -9.58 -9.04 10.04
N ARG A 295 -10.90 -8.98 10.07
CA ARG A 295 -11.65 -7.77 9.72
C ARG A 295 -11.26 -6.59 10.61
N TRP A 296 -10.82 -5.51 10.00
CA TRP A 296 -10.60 -4.24 10.67
C TRP A 296 -11.94 -3.58 11.01
N ARG A 297 -12.18 -3.34 12.27
CA ARG A 297 -13.37 -2.71 12.84
C ARG A 297 -13.05 -1.32 13.34
N LEU A 298 -14.04 -0.41 13.33
CA LEU A 298 -13.93 0.91 13.92
C LEU A 298 -14.46 0.85 15.36
N MET A 299 -13.56 1.08 16.30
CA MET A 299 -13.84 1.08 17.73
C MET A 299 -13.85 2.51 18.27
N THR A 300 -14.61 2.74 19.35
CA THR A 300 -14.55 3.97 20.15
C THR A 300 -14.50 3.67 21.63
N LEU A 301 -13.73 4.48 22.37
CA LEU A 301 -13.71 4.51 23.84
C LEU A 301 -14.28 5.87 24.30
N GLU A 302 -15.37 5.85 25.06
CA GLU A 302 -15.82 7.03 25.80
C GLU A 302 -14.93 7.21 27.04
N ARG A 303 -14.11 8.25 27.03
CA ARG A 303 -13.00 8.41 27.98
C ARG A 303 -13.46 8.64 29.42
N SER A 304 -14.64 9.24 29.61
CA SER A 304 -15.18 9.51 30.96
C SER A 304 -15.72 8.28 31.67
N SER A 305 -16.30 7.35 30.91
CA SER A 305 -16.94 6.14 31.45
C SER A 305 -16.09 4.87 31.27
N GLY A 306 -15.09 4.89 30.39
CA GLY A 306 -14.34 3.70 29.99
C GLY A 306 -15.12 2.76 29.06
N LYS A 307 -16.30 3.17 28.57
CA LYS A 307 -17.14 2.33 27.70
C LYS A 307 -16.54 2.23 26.30
N VAL A 308 -16.28 1.01 25.87
CA VAL A 308 -15.85 0.66 24.49
C VAL A 308 -17.06 0.27 23.65
N ALA A 309 -17.11 0.72 22.40
CA ALA A 309 -18.13 0.35 21.43
C ALA A 309 -17.49 -0.02 20.08
N ASN A 310 -17.97 -1.09 19.46
CA ASN A 310 -17.68 -1.45 18.08
C ASN A 310 -18.74 -0.80 17.19
N LEU A 311 -18.35 0.19 16.41
CA LEU A 311 -19.28 0.96 15.57
C LEU A 311 -19.65 0.22 14.28
N THR A 312 -18.80 -0.69 13.80
CA THR A 312 -18.93 -1.35 12.50
C THR A 312 -19.15 -2.86 12.59
N GLU A 313 -19.66 -3.36 13.72
CA GLU A 313 -19.87 -4.82 13.89
C GLU A 313 -20.80 -5.40 12.81
N SER A 314 -21.87 -4.69 12.46
CA SER A 314 -22.83 -5.11 11.43
C SER A 314 -22.31 -4.94 9.99
N LEU A 315 -21.18 -4.27 9.81
CA LEU A 315 -20.58 -4.02 8.49
C LEU A 315 -19.56 -5.12 8.18
N ASP A 316 -19.92 -6.06 7.29
CA ASP A 316 -18.99 -7.12 6.88
C ASP A 316 -18.01 -6.62 5.81
N ARG A 317 -17.26 -5.55 6.15
CA ARG A 317 -16.19 -4.93 5.35
C ARG A 317 -15.09 -4.43 6.27
N TRP A 318 -13.88 -4.34 5.74
CA TRP A 318 -12.74 -3.77 6.45
C TRP A 318 -12.82 -2.25 6.46
N VAL A 319 -12.60 -1.64 7.61
CA VAL A 319 -12.34 -0.20 7.73
C VAL A 319 -10.87 0.05 7.41
N ASN A 320 -10.59 0.83 6.36
CA ASN A 320 -9.20 1.09 5.93
C ASN A 320 -8.64 2.37 6.59
N SER A 321 -9.29 3.50 6.39
CA SER A 321 -8.94 4.77 7.02
C SER A 321 -10.15 5.45 7.63
N PHE A 322 -9.94 6.37 8.57
CA PHE A 322 -11.03 7.12 9.17
C PHE A 322 -10.59 8.50 9.70
N THR A 323 -11.55 9.39 9.83
CA THR A 323 -11.38 10.73 10.44
C THR A 323 -12.65 11.18 11.15
N TRP A 324 -12.48 11.98 12.21
CA TRP A 324 -13.59 12.57 12.95
C TRP A 324 -14.23 13.75 12.20
N SER A 325 -15.54 13.90 12.35
CA SER A 325 -16.17 15.20 12.06
C SER A 325 -15.72 16.25 13.06
N PRO A 326 -15.59 17.53 12.66
CA PRO A 326 -15.10 18.59 13.56
C PRO A 326 -15.97 18.84 14.80
N ASP A 327 -17.24 18.47 14.75
CA ASP A 327 -18.20 18.54 15.86
C ASP A 327 -18.17 17.30 16.77
N SER A 328 -17.29 16.34 16.49
CA SER A 328 -17.18 15.04 17.20
C SER A 328 -18.43 14.16 17.12
N GLY A 329 -19.41 14.52 16.29
CA GLY A 329 -20.70 13.82 16.19
C GLY A 329 -20.67 12.58 15.32
N SER A 330 -19.70 12.47 14.41
CA SER A 330 -19.61 11.39 13.43
C SER A 330 -18.17 11.04 13.08
N ILE A 331 -18.00 9.86 12.50
CA ILE A 331 -16.71 9.40 11.94
C ILE A 331 -16.92 9.07 10.47
N PHE A 332 -16.08 9.63 9.61
CA PHE A 332 -15.96 9.30 8.20
C PHE A 332 -14.92 8.21 8.05
N PHE A 333 -15.17 7.22 7.20
CA PHE A 333 -14.26 6.10 7.02
C PHE A 333 -14.38 5.50 5.61
N THR A 334 -13.34 4.81 5.17
CA THR A 334 -13.32 4.06 3.91
C THR A 334 -13.43 2.56 4.16
N THR A 335 -13.98 1.85 3.17
CA THR A 335 -14.10 0.39 3.21
C THR A 335 -13.81 -0.21 1.86
N SER A 336 -13.11 -1.36 1.82
CA SER A 336 -13.01 -2.14 0.59
C SER A 336 -14.35 -2.82 0.27
N ASP A 337 -14.89 -2.56 -0.92
CA ASP A 337 -16.14 -3.18 -1.38
C ASP A 337 -16.11 -3.50 -2.88
N ARG A 338 -15.93 -4.77 -3.21
CA ARG A 338 -16.00 -5.30 -4.59
C ARG A 338 -15.18 -4.51 -5.61
N GLY A 339 -13.89 -4.34 -5.31
CA GLY A 339 -12.95 -3.64 -6.19
C GLY A 339 -13.06 -2.12 -6.16
N ARG A 340 -13.77 -1.55 -5.18
CA ARG A 340 -13.96 -0.12 -4.94
C ARG A 340 -13.65 0.22 -3.50
N GLN A 341 -13.45 1.52 -3.22
CA GLN A 341 -13.26 2.03 -1.87
C GLN A 341 -14.11 3.30 -1.66
N PRO A 342 -15.40 3.17 -1.31
CA PRO A 342 -16.26 4.31 -0.99
C PRO A 342 -15.93 4.94 0.37
N ILE A 343 -16.30 6.23 0.53
CA ILE A 343 -16.33 6.92 1.82
C ILE A 343 -17.71 6.78 2.44
N GLN A 344 -17.73 6.36 3.70
CA GLN A 344 -18.93 6.24 4.54
C GLN A 344 -18.84 7.17 5.75
N VAL A 345 -19.98 7.44 6.37
CA VAL A 345 -20.07 8.16 7.63
C VAL A 345 -20.95 7.38 8.61
N ILE A 346 -20.56 7.35 9.90
CA ILE A 346 -21.30 6.72 10.98
C ILE A 346 -21.37 7.67 12.18
N PRO A 347 -22.51 7.74 12.94
CA PRO A 347 -22.56 8.51 14.17
C PRO A 347 -21.55 7.97 15.20
N ALA A 348 -20.92 8.86 15.96
CA ALA A 348 -19.93 8.52 16.99
C ALA A 348 -20.47 7.61 18.10
N VAL A 349 -21.77 7.63 18.31
CA VAL A 349 -22.48 6.79 19.29
C VAL A 349 -22.98 5.46 18.71
N GLY A 350 -22.67 5.17 17.46
CA GLY A 350 -23.14 4.00 16.71
C GLY A 350 -24.44 4.24 15.94
N GLY A 351 -24.81 3.26 15.14
CA GLY A 351 -25.98 3.30 14.25
C GLY A 351 -25.64 2.80 12.85
N ALA A 352 -26.53 3.07 11.89
CA ALA A 352 -26.29 2.71 10.50
C ALA A 352 -25.31 3.67 9.82
N SER A 353 -24.32 3.15 9.10
CA SER A 353 -23.46 3.97 8.23
C SER A 353 -24.19 4.37 6.95
N LYS A 354 -23.73 5.46 6.34
CA LYS A 354 -24.21 5.96 5.05
C LYS A 354 -23.03 6.22 4.13
N THR A 355 -23.15 5.84 2.86
CA THR A 355 -22.18 6.22 1.82
C THR A 355 -22.36 7.70 1.48
N VAL A 356 -21.27 8.46 1.50
CA VAL A 356 -21.22 9.89 1.15
C VAL A 356 -20.48 10.17 -0.14
N ALA A 357 -19.55 9.31 -0.52
CA ALA A 357 -18.88 9.35 -1.83
C ALA A 357 -18.57 7.94 -2.31
N SER A 358 -18.77 7.70 -3.60
CA SER A 358 -18.50 6.40 -4.25
C SER A 358 -18.39 6.58 -5.76
N GLY A 359 -17.87 5.55 -6.43
CA GLY A 359 -17.72 5.48 -7.89
C GLY A 359 -16.93 4.24 -8.26
N ASP A 360 -16.60 4.10 -9.56
CA ASP A 360 -15.64 3.11 -10.05
C ASP A 360 -14.21 3.61 -9.73
N SER A 361 -13.90 3.68 -8.45
CA SER A 361 -12.71 4.35 -7.90
C SER A 361 -12.40 3.88 -6.48
N GLU A 362 -11.20 4.16 -6.03
CA GLU A 362 -10.82 4.14 -4.63
C GLU A 362 -10.65 5.56 -4.12
N LEU A 363 -11.28 5.85 -2.99
CA LEU A 363 -11.26 7.13 -2.28
C LEU A 363 -10.54 6.95 -0.95
N ASP A 364 -9.65 7.89 -0.58
CA ASP A 364 -8.92 7.83 0.68
C ASP A 364 -8.47 9.22 1.18
N ASP A 365 -7.64 9.25 2.23
CA ASP A 365 -7.01 10.46 2.80
C ASP A 365 -8.00 11.59 3.11
N MET A 366 -9.20 11.25 3.54
CA MET A 366 -10.27 12.21 3.76
C MET A 366 -10.04 13.14 4.95
N GLN A 367 -10.26 14.42 4.72
CA GLN A 367 -10.22 15.48 5.74
C GLN A 367 -11.40 16.43 5.58
N LEU A 368 -11.85 17.03 6.68
CA LEU A 368 -12.97 17.95 6.68
C LEU A 368 -12.53 19.37 7.05
N THR A 369 -13.14 20.37 6.41
CA THR A 369 -13.03 21.76 6.85
C THR A 369 -13.57 21.91 8.26
N ARG A 370 -13.06 22.90 9.01
CA ARG A 370 -13.45 23.14 10.42
C ARG A 370 -14.98 23.32 10.63
N ASN A 371 -15.70 23.80 9.63
CA ASN A 371 -17.17 23.91 9.67
C ASN A 371 -17.89 22.59 9.31
N GLY A 372 -17.16 21.52 9.00
CA GLY A 372 -17.68 20.20 8.67
C GLY A 372 -18.40 20.10 7.33
N ARG A 373 -18.44 21.14 6.49
CA ARG A 373 -19.27 21.17 5.27
C ARG A 373 -18.57 20.65 4.02
N THR A 374 -17.26 20.81 3.94
CA THR A 374 -16.46 20.40 2.79
C THR A 374 -15.50 19.28 3.21
N MET A 375 -15.43 18.26 2.40
CA MET A 375 -14.47 17.15 2.51
C MET A 375 -13.45 17.27 1.38
N VAL A 376 -12.18 17.06 1.71
CA VAL A 376 -11.08 16.84 0.77
C VAL A 376 -10.67 15.39 0.88
N TYR A 377 -10.37 14.75 -0.25
CA TYR A 377 -9.94 13.36 -0.30
C TYR A 377 -9.14 13.07 -1.57
N THR A 378 -8.41 11.98 -1.58
CA THR A 378 -7.79 11.43 -2.78
C THR A 378 -8.74 10.50 -3.52
N GLN A 379 -8.66 10.49 -4.85
CA GLN A 379 -9.38 9.56 -5.71
C GLN A 379 -8.47 9.03 -6.80
N GLN A 380 -8.56 7.74 -7.04
CA GLN A 380 -7.91 7.04 -8.15
C GLN A 380 -8.88 6.07 -8.82
N SER A 381 -8.56 5.64 -10.06
CA SER A 381 -9.35 4.65 -10.78
C SER A 381 -8.45 3.81 -11.70
N GLY A 382 -9.01 2.80 -12.35
CA GLY A 382 -8.29 2.00 -13.35
C GLY A 382 -7.80 2.80 -14.58
N LEU A 383 -8.21 4.07 -14.72
CA LEU A 383 -7.83 4.97 -15.81
C LEU A 383 -7.08 6.23 -15.35
N SER A 384 -7.00 6.49 -14.06
CA SER A 384 -6.40 7.71 -13.52
C SER A 384 -5.65 7.41 -12.22
N PRO A 385 -4.39 7.85 -12.09
CA PRO A 385 -3.69 7.84 -10.82
C PRO A 385 -4.37 8.79 -9.84
N VAL A 386 -3.84 8.83 -8.62
CA VAL A 386 -4.34 9.70 -7.54
C VAL A 386 -4.35 11.16 -7.96
N GLU A 387 -5.52 11.78 -7.81
CA GLU A 387 -5.73 13.23 -7.81
C GLU A 387 -6.50 13.64 -6.54
N ILE A 388 -6.41 14.91 -6.15
CA ILE A 388 -7.10 15.46 -4.97
C ILE A 388 -8.43 16.05 -5.40
N TYR A 389 -9.48 15.74 -4.65
CA TYR A 389 -10.84 16.21 -4.89
C TYR A 389 -11.41 16.91 -3.66
N ARG A 390 -12.38 17.80 -3.88
CA ARG A 390 -13.27 18.29 -2.84
C ARG A 390 -14.73 17.96 -3.14
N ALA A 391 -15.51 17.75 -2.11
CA ALA A 391 -16.96 17.56 -2.21
C ALA A 391 -17.65 18.06 -0.95
N SER A 392 -18.99 18.14 -0.98
CA SER A 392 -19.77 18.30 0.25
C SER A 392 -19.60 17.06 1.14
N SER A 393 -19.42 17.24 2.44
CA SER A 393 -19.38 16.13 3.42
C SER A 393 -20.71 15.38 3.54
N SER A 394 -21.82 15.95 3.05
CA SER A 394 -23.12 15.29 2.98
C SER A 394 -23.33 14.49 1.67
N GLY A 395 -22.34 14.46 0.79
CA GLY A 395 -22.42 13.87 -0.55
C GLY A 395 -22.70 14.89 -1.64
N GLY A 396 -22.57 14.45 -2.90
CA GLY A 396 -22.77 15.27 -4.09
C GLY A 396 -21.63 15.17 -5.09
N ALA A 397 -21.64 16.04 -6.11
CA ALA A 397 -20.59 16.05 -7.13
C ALA A 397 -19.23 16.44 -6.56
N ALA A 398 -18.22 15.67 -6.89
CA ALA A 398 -16.82 15.96 -6.57
C ALA A 398 -16.23 16.93 -7.59
N VAL A 399 -15.35 17.82 -7.12
CA VAL A 399 -14.59 18.75 -7.94
C VAL A 399 -13.10 18.44 -7.78
N PRO A 400 -12.37 18.11 -8.85
CA PRO A 400 -10.93 17.90 -8.77
C PRO A 400 -10.23 19.23 -8.42
N LEU A 401 -9.23 19.14 -7.56
CA LEU A 401 -8.35 20.26 -7.18
C LEU A 401 -7.00 20.18 -7.90
N THR A 402 -6.62 18.97 -8.32
CA THR A 402 -5.37 18.73 -9.03
C THR A 402 -5.64 18.05 -10.38
N HIS A 403 -4.73 18.29 -11.34
CA HIS A 403 -4.79 17.83 -12.73
C HIS A 403 -3.37 17.59 -13.25
N LEU A 404 -2.49 17.00 -12.39
CA LEU A 404 -1.07 16.94 -12.69
C LEU A 404 -0.71 15.94 -13.80
N ASN A 405 -1.63 15.03 -14.08
CA ASN A 405 -1.41 13.94 -15.04
C ASN A 405 -2.26 14.04 -16.31
N ASP A 406 -3.18 14.99 -16.40
CA ASP A 406 -4.17 15.09 -17.50
C ASP A 406 -3.48 15.10 -18.86
N GLN A 407 -2.46 15.92 -19.05
CA GLN A 407 -1.74 16.02 -20.33
C GLN A 407 -1.13 14.68 -20.76
N THR A 408 -0.44 13.97 -19.83
CA THR A 408 0.15 12.66 -20.15
C THR A 408 -0.93 11.63 -20.46
N LEU A 409 -2.04 11.62 -19.72
CA LEU A 409 -3.13 10.66 -19.89
C LEU A 409 -3.95 10.93 -21.17
N ASP A 410 -4.17 12.21 -21.51
CA ASP A 410 -4.89 12.59 -22.71
C ASP A 410 -4.19 12.17 -24.01
N ASP A 411 -2.86 12.10 -23.99
CA ASP A 411 -2.03 11.63 -25.10
C ASP A 411 -1.94 10.10 -25.19
N ARG A 412 -2.49 9.35 -24.23
CA ARG A 412 -2.38 7.89 -24.13
C ARG A 412 -3.72 7.19 -24.37
N GLN A 413 -3.62 6.02 -24.96
CA GLN A 413 -4.78 5.17 -25.19
C GLN A 413 -4.87 4.11 -24.08
N MET A 414 -5.95 4.19 -23.30
CA MET A 414 -6.28 3.23 -22.24
C MET A 414 -7.71 2.73 -22.41
N THR A 415 -8.02 1.58 -21.84
CA THR A 415 -9.33 0.94 -21.94
C THR A 415 -9.95 0.79 -20.55
N PRO A 416 -11.22 1.14 -20.35
CA PRO A 416 -11.92 0.91 -19.09
C PRO A 416 -11.93 -0.55 -18.65
N LEU A 417 -12.03 -0.77 -17.32
CA LEU A 417 -12.25 -2.08 -16.74
C LEU A 417 -13.68 -2.55 -17.06
N GLU A 418 -13.81 -3.80 -17.50
CA GLU A 418 -15.08 -4.50 -17.62
C GLU A 418 -15.20 -5.50 -16.47
N GLU A 419 -16.39 -5.64 -15.89
CA GLU A 419 -16.63 -6.52 -14.74
C GLU A 419 -17.46 -7.72 -15.16
N PHE A 420 -17.14 -8.89 -14.59
CA PHE A 420 -17.95 -10.08 -14.76
C PHE A 420 -17.88 -10.98 -13.52
N TRP A 421 -18.82 -11.90 -13.42
CA TRP A 421 -18.94 -12.82 -12.31
C TRP A 421 -19.07 -14.25 -12.81
N VAL A 422 -18.32 -15.16 -12.20
CA VAL A 422 -18.44 -16.59 -12.46
C VAL A 422 -18.84 -17.34 -11.18
N ASN A 423 -19.35 -18.55 -11.35
CA ASN A 423 -19.52 -19.46 -10.23
C ASN A 423 -18.21 -20.26 -10.08
N GLY A 424 -17.51 -20.04 -8.98
CA GLY A 424 -16.33 -20.79 -8.61
C GLY A 424 -16.68 -22.09 -7.86
N ALA A 425 -15.70 -22.64 -7.17
CA ALA A 425 -15.88 -23.84 -6.37
C ALA A 425 -17.00 -23.67 -5.34
N ASP A 426 -17.74 -24.74 -5.08
CA ASP A 426 -18.90 -24.78 -4.16
C ASP A 426 -19.96 -23.70 -4.44
N GLY A 427 -20.02 -23.18 -5.68
CA GLY A 427 -20.97 -22.15 -6.10
C GLY A 427 -20.68 -20.74 -5.59
N ALA A 428 -19.48 -20.48 -5.05
CA ALA A 428 -19.07 -19.15 -4.65
C ALA A 428 -19.03 -18.19 -5.85
N ARG A 429 -19.46 -16.94 -5.64
CA ARG A 429 -19.44 -15.93 -6.71
C ARG A 429 -18.08 -15.25 -6.78
N VAL A 430 -17.33 -15.51 -7.84
CA VAL A 430 -16.01 -14.94 -8.11
C VAL A 430 -16.17 -13.71 -8.98
N HIS A 431 -15.81 -12.55 -8.45
CA HIS A 431 -15.78 -11.28 -9.20
C HIS A 431 -14.46 -11.15 -9.94
N SER A 432 -14.50 -10.72 -11.18
CA SER A 432 -13.32 -10.55 -12.01
C SER A 432 -13.39 -9.30 -12.86
N PHE A 433 -12.24 -8.75 -13.20
CA PHE A 433 -12.11 -7.62 -14.11
C PHE A 433 -11.41 -8.06 -15.39
N LEU A 434 -11.75 -7.35 -16.50
CA LEU A 434 -11.15 -7.56 -17.80
C LEU A 434 -10.81 -6.21 -18.43
N ILE A 435 -9.66 -6.14 -19.11
CA ILE A 435 -9.28 -5.00 -19.94
C ILE A 435 -9.00 -5.51 -21.34
N ARG A 436 -9.66 -4.93 -22.35
CA ARG A 436 -9.37 -5.17 -23.76
C ARG A 436 -8.11 -4.40 -24.18
N PRO A 437 -7.35 -4.93 -25.15
CA PRO A 437 -6.26 -4.16 -25.72
C PRO A 437 -6.81 -2.88 -26.40
N PRO A 438 -6.09 -1.75 -26.32
CA PRO A 438 -6.41 -0.56 -27.08
C PRO A 438 -6.44 -0.90 -28.58
N ASN A 439 -7.24 -0.16 -29.36
CA ASN A 439 -7.49 -0.47 -30.78
C ASN A 439 -8.14 -1.85 -31.01
N PHE A 440 -8.97 -2.27 -30.05
CA PHE A 440 -9.73 -3.50 -30.16
C PHE A 440 -10.53 -3.56 -31.47
N THR A 441 -10.40 -4.68 -32.20
CA THR A 441 -11.11 -4.93 -33.46
C THR A 441 -12.08 -6.10 -33.27
N PRO A 442 -13.41 -5.90 -33.43
CA PRO A 442 -14.36 -6.99 -33.37
C PRO A 442 -14.01 -8.12 -34.36
N GLY A 443 -14.18 -9.37 -33.91
CA GLY A 443 -13.89 -10.56 -34.71
C GLY A 443 -12.41 -11.01 -34.70
N ARG A 444 -11.50 -10.18 -34.23
CA ARG A 444 -10.10 -10.59 -33.99
C ARG A 444 -9.97 -11.26 -32.64
N LYS A 445 -9.18 -12.31 -32.56
CA LYS A 445 -8.78 -12.96 -31.29
C LYS A 445 -7.45 -12.42 -30.78
N TYR A 446 -7.36 -12.31 -29.45
CA TYR A 446 -6.21 -11.72 -28.75
C TYR A 446 -5.65 -12.73 -27.72
N PRO A 447 -4.33 -12.75 -27.51
CA PRO A 447 -3.76 -13.52 -26.41
C PRO A 447 -4.28 -13.03 -25.08
N VAL A 448 -4.35 -13.95 -24.10
CA VAL A 448 -4.87 -13.67 -22.75
C VAL A 448 -3.74 -13.66 -21.75
N LEU A 449 -3.73 -12.67 -20.88
CA LEU A 449 -2.89 -12.64 -19.68
C LEU A 449 -3.81 -12.65 -18.45
N MET A 450 -3.75 -13.69 -17.65
CA MET A 450 -4.40 -13.73 -16.34
C MET A 450 -3.42 -13.25 -15.27
N LEU A 451 -3.80 -12.18 -14.55
CA LEU A 451 -3.03 -11.63 -13.43
C LEU A 451 -3.63 -12.10 -12.11
N ILE A 452 -2.87 -12.83 -11.31
CA ILE A 452 -3.28 -13.33 -10.00
C ILE A 452 -2.65 -12.45 -8.93
N HIS A 453 -3.49 -11.82 -8.08
CA HIS A 453 -2.99 -10.93 -7.04
C HIS A 453 -2.32 -11.67 -5.89
N GLY A 454 -1.45 -10.96 -5.19
CA GLY A 454 -0.82 -11.40 -3.95
C GLY A 454 -1.73 -11.19 -2.73
N GLY A 455 -1.22 -11.50 -1.59
CA GLY A 455 -1.89 -11.55 -0.31
C GLY A 455 -1.75 -12.94 0.30
N PRO A 456 -2.75 -13.85 0.24
CA PRO A 456 -3.94 -13.91 -0.64
C PRO A 456 -5.03 -12.87 -0.36
N GLN A 457 -4.99 -12.25 0.79
CA GLN A 457 -5.98 -11.26 1.23
C GLN A 457 -5.67 -9.87 0.61
N GLY A 458 -5.98 -9.74 -0.65
CA GLY A 458 -5.92 -8.55 -1.47
C GLY A 458 -7.10 -8.52 -2.43
N PHE A 459 -7.08 -7.64 -3.43
CA PHE A 459 -8.06 -7.66 -4.52
C PHE A 459 -7.56 -6.90 -5.74
N TRP A 460 -8.10 -7.23 -6.90
CA TRP A 460 -8.09 -6.41 -8.10
C TRP A 460 -9.33 -5.53 -8.14
N GLY A 461 -9.18 -4.29 -8.58
CA GLY A 461 -10.29 -3.34 -8.64
C GLY A 461 -9.94 -2.05 -9.37
N HIS A 462 -10.64 -1.00 -9.00
CA HIS A 462 -10.48 0.34 -9.58
C HIS A 462 -9.30 1.14 -8.96
N ALA A 463 -8.29 0.46 -8.42
CA ALA A 463 -7.05 1.07 -7.99
C ALA A 463 -6.11 1.37 -9.16
N TRP A 464 -5.36 2.47 -9.06
CA TRP A 464 -4.19 2.69 -9.90
C TRP A 464 -2.96 2.06 -9.26
N THR A 465 -2.17 1.38 -10.05
CA THR A 465 -0.90 0.83 -9.57
C THR A 465 0.26 1.22 -10.48
N TYR A 466 1.41 1.53 -9.88
CA TYR A 466 2.67 1.77 -10.59
C TYR A 466 3.52 0.49 -10.74
N ARG A 467 3.07 -0.59 -10.14
CA ARG A 467 3.54 -1.97 -10.31
C ARG A 467 2.40 -2.76 -10.95
N TRP A 468 2.62 -3.81 -11.65
CA TRP A 468 1.54 -4.67 -12.19
C TRP A 468 0.40 -3.90 -12.87
N ASN A 469 0.69 -2.76 -13.55
CA ASN A 469 -0.35 -1.94 -14.16
C ASN A 469 -0.96 -2.65 -15.37
N ALA A 470 -2.23 -3.00 -15.27
CA ALA A 470 -2.95 -3.78 -16.26
C ALA A 470 -3.08 -3.06 -17.63
N GLN A 471 -3.07 -1.72 -17.65
CA GLN A 471 -3.09 -0.94 -18.90
C GLN A 471 -1.82 -1.15 -19.74
N VAL A 472 -0.64 -1.29 -19.09
CA VAL A 472 0.63 -1.54 -19.79
C VAL A 472 0.58 -2.89 -20.51
N PHE A 473 0.02 -3.92 -19.90
CA PHE A 473 -0.13 -5.23 -20.52
C PHE A 473 -1.20 -5.23 -21.61
N ALA A 474 -2.31 -4.52 -21.41
CA ALA A 474 -3.33 -4.33 -22.42
C ALA A 474 -2.76 -3.59 -23.64
N ALA A 475 -1.94 -2.55 -23.44
CA ALA A 475 -1.25 -1.83 -24.51
C ALA A 475 -0.27 -2.71 -25.29
N ALA A 476 0.30 -3.73 -24.65
CA ALA A 476 1.10 -4.76 -25.32
C ALA A 476 0.26 -5.74 -26.16
N GLY A 477 -1.08 -5.61 -26.17
CA GLY A 477 -2.00 -6.36 -27.04
C GLY A 477 -2.63 -7.59 -26.39
N TYR A 478 -2.63 -7.68 -25.07
CA TYR A 478 -3.28 -8.75 -24.32
C TYR A 478 -4.70 -8.37 -23.88
N VAL A 479 -5.59 -9.34 -23.86
CA VAL A 479 -6.77 -9.31 -23.00
C VAL A 479 -6.28 -9.61 -21.59
N VAL A 480 -6.34 -8.64 -20.70
CA VAL A 480 -5.88 -8.79 -19.30
C VAL A 480 -7.07 -9.18 -18.44
N VAL A 481 -6.96 -10.27 -17.70
CA VAL A 481 -8.01 -10.83 -16.83
C VAL A 481 -7.49 -10.82 -15.39
N MET A 482 -8.28 -10.30 -14.47
CA MET A 482 -7.92 -10.08 -13.08
C MET A 482 -8.98 -10.69 -12.15
N PRO A 483 -8.88 -11.98 -11.78
CA PRO A 483 -9.81 -12.66 -10.89
C PRO A 483 -9.61 -12.25 -9.43
N ASN A 484 -10.71 -12.21 -8.66
CA ASN A 484 -10.70 -12.13 -7.21
C ASN A 484 -11.22 -13.46 -6.62
N PRO A 485 -10.34 -14.47 -6.48
CA PRO A 485 -10.71 -15.78 -5.92
C PRO A 485 -10.95 -15.66 -4.41
N ARG A 486 -11.38 -16.77 -3.77
CA ARG A 486 -11.43 -16.86 -2.31
C ARG A 486 -10.12 -16.45 -1.65
N GLY A 487 -10.19 -15.78 -0.50
CA GLY A 487 -9.11 -15.03 0.10
C GLY A 487 -9.22 -13.53 -0.17
N SER A 488 -9.81 -13.12 -1.31
CA SER A 488 -9.88 -11.70 -1.68
C SER A 488 -10.72 -10.87 -0.71
N THR A 489 -10.25 -9.65 -0.40
CA THR A 489 -10.95 -8.69 0.46
C THR A 489 -12.05 -7.95 -0.28
N GLY A 490 -13.01 -7.34 0.46
CA GLY A 490 -14.13 -6.61 -0.12
C GLY A 490 -15.36 -7.49 -0.44
N TYR A 491 -15.32 -8.78 -0.13
CA TYR A 491 -16.41 -9.76 -0.38
C TYR A 491 -16.97 -10.36 0.91
N GLY A 492 -16.60 -9.84 2.07
CA GLY A 492 -16.96 -10.30 3.39
C GLY A 492 -15.90 -11.17 4.05
N GLN A 493 -15.89 -11.22 5.38
CA GLN A 493 -14.83 -11.91 6.12
C GLN A 493 -14.84 -13.42 5.88
N LYS A 494 -16.03 -14.03 5.69
CA LYS A 494 -16.12 -15.45 5.32
C LYS A 494 -15.37 -15.78 4.04
N PHE A 495 -15.46 -14.92 3.01
CA PHE A 495 -14.78 -15.12 1.73
C PHE A 495 -13.25 -15.00 1.90
N VAL A 496 -12.81 -14.11 2.79
CA VAL A 496 -11.40 -13.98 3.19
C VAL A 496 -10.92 -15.24 3.92
N ASP A 497 -11.66 -15.70 4.91
CA ASP A 497 -11.27 -16.83 5.77
C ASP A 497 -11.23 -18.18 5.03
N GLU A 498 -11.97 -18.32 3.93
CA GLU A 498 -12.06 -19.57 3.17
C GLU A 498 -10.75 -20.00 2.47
N ILE A 499 -9.70 -19.15 2.48
CA ILE A 499 -8.37 -19.50 2.01
C ILE A 499 -7.53 -20.24 3.06
N ASN A 500 -7.83 -20.04 4.35
CA ASN A 500 -7.03 -20.58 5.45
C ASN A 500 -7.00 -22.12 5.39
N ASN A 501 -5.80 -22.70 5.46
CA ASN A 501 -5.53 -24.12 5.29
C ASN A 501 -5.97 -24.72 3.94
N ASP A 502 -6.17 -23.89 2.90
CA ASP A 502 -6.69 -24.33 1.59
C ASP A 502 -6.05 -23.54 0.42
N TRP A 503 -4.78 -23.20 0.52
CA TRP A 503 -4.10 -22.28 -0.38
C TRP A 503 -4.13 -22.66 -1.88
N GLY A 504 -3.97 -23.95 -2.19
CA GLY A 504 -4.02 -24.49 -3.54
C GLY A 504 -5.35 -25.20 -3.89
N GLY A 505 -6.36 -25.11 -3.01
CA GLY A 505 -7.65 -25.79 -3.19
C GLY A 505 -8.68 -24.90 -3.92
N ARG A 506 -9.70 -24.46 -3.18
CA ARG A 506 -10.83 -23.72 -3.77
C ARG A 506 -10.46 -22.43 -4.49
N ALA A 507 -9.40 -21.74 -4.07
CA ALA A 507 -8.91 -20.55 -4.77
C ALA A 507 -8.34 -20.91 -6.17
N PHE A 508 -7.66 -22.05 -6.30
CA PHE A 508 -7.24 -22.57 -7.61
C PHE A 508 -8.44 -22.90 -8.48
N ASP A 509 -9.45 -23.60 -7.94
CA ASP A 509 -10.67 -23.95 -8.69
C ASP A 509 -11.44 -22.69 -9.11
N ASP A 510 -11.49 -21.64 -8.29
CA ASP A 510 -12.07 -20.34 -8.63
C ASP A 510 -11.36 -19.69 -9.84
N ILE A 511 -10.02 -19.73 -9.84
CA ILE A 511 -9.20 -19.19 -10.94
C ILE A 511 -9.42 -20.02 -12.21
N MET A 512 -9.50 -21.37 -12.10
CA MET A 512 -9.78 -22.22 -13.24
C MET A 512 -11.18 -22.01 -13.79
N ALA A 513 -12.19 -21.76 -12.96
CA ALA A 513 -13.54 -21.40 -13.41
C ALA A 513 -13.54 -20.06 -14.18
N VAL A 514 -12.75 -19.07 -13.75
CA VAL A 514 -12.57 -17.83 -14.51
C VAL A 514 -11.89 -18.11 -15.85
N ALA A 515 -10.86 -18.97 -15.89
CA ALA A 515 -10.19 -19.36 -17.12
C ALA A 515 -11.15 -20.10 -18.08
N ASP A 516 -12.07 -20.95 -17.58
CA ASP A 516 -13.10 -21.61 -18.36
C ASP A 516 -14.07 -20.59 -19.00
N HIS A 517 -14.55 -19.64 -18.22
CA HIS A 517 -15.41 -18.55 -18.71
C HIS A 517 -14.72 -17.74 -19.83
N ILE A 518 -13.44 -17.41 -19.67
CA ILE A 518 -12.69 -16.71 -20.73
C ILE A 518 -12.64 -17.51 -22.03
N VAL A 519 -12.50 -18.82 -21.96
CA VAL A 519 -12.46 -19.70 -23.13
C VAL A 519 -13.81 -19.84 -23.81
N THR A 520 -14.90 -19.93 -23.01
CA THR A 520 -16.24 -20.24 -23.52
C THR A 520 -17.06 -19.00 -23.89
N ASP A 521 -16.99 -17.94 -23.10
CA ASP A 521 -17.90 -16.83 -23.15
C ASP A 521 -17.27 -15.51 -23.63
N VAL A 522 -15.94 -15.45 -23.78
CA VAL A 522 -15.23 -14.26 -24.28
C VAL A 522 -14.75 -14.50 -25.72
N PRO A 523 -15.55 -14.15 -26.74
CA PRO A 523 -15.32 -14.58 -28.13
C PRO A 523 -14.04 -14.03 -28.76
N PHE A 524 -13.49 -12.93 -28.21
CA PHE A 524 -12.26 -12.30 -28.67
C PHE A 524 -11.01 -12.81 -27.92
N ALA A 525 -11.14 -13.69 -26.93
CA ALA A 525 -10.03 -14.35 -26.29
C ALA A 525 -9.51 -15.53 -27.16
N ASP A 526 -8.21 -15.63 -27.31
CA ASP A 526 -7.57 -16.77 -27.96
C ASP A 526 -7.23 -17.85 -26.92
N ALA A 527 -8.10 -18.83 -26.77
CA ALA A 527 -7.95 -19.93 -25.84
C ALA A 527 -6.63 -20.72 -26.03
N SER A 528 -6.04 -20.71 -27.23
CA SER A 528 -4.77 -21.35 -27.51
C SER A 528 -3.54 -20.54 -27.10
N LYS A 529 -3.75 -19.29 -26.63
CA LYS A 529 -2.71 -18.28 -26.31
C LYS A 529 -2.90 -17.67 -24.93
N MET A 530 -3.21 -18.51 -23.94
CA MET A 530 -3.37 -18.08 -22.55
C MET A 530 -2.03 -18.12 -21.81
N THR A 531 -1.77 -17.05 -21.06
CA THR A 531 -0.63 -16.93 -20.13
C THR A 531 -1.14 -16.53 -18.75
N ALA A 532 -0.38 -16.82 -17.71
CA ALA A 532 -0.71 -16.36 -16.36
C ALA A 532 0.53 -15.83 -15.63
N ALA A 533 0.32 -14.86 -14.77
CA ALA A 533 1.36 -14.25 -13.96
C ALA A 533 0.84 -13.84 -12.59
N GLY A 534 1.69 -13.89 -11.57
CA GLY A 534 1.35 -13.43 -10.24
C GLY A 534 2.58 -13.15 -9.40
N GLY A 535 2.39 -12.40 -8.32
CA GLY A 535 3.44 -12.08 -7.36
C GLY A 535 3.05 -12.46 -5.94
N SER A 536 4.04 -12.80 -5.08
CA SER A 536 3.78 -13.20 -3.69
C SER A 536 2.87 -14.46 -3.64
N TYR A 537 1.72 -14.41 -2.96
CA TYR A 537 0.71 -15.48 -3.08
C TYR A 537 0.30 -15.72 -4.55
N GLY A 538 0.19 -14.68 -5.35
CA GLY A 538 -0.07 -14.85 -6.80
C GLY A 538 1.06 -15.63 -7.49
N GLY A 539 2.31 -15.44 -7.07
CA GLY A 539 3.47 -16.24 -7.50
C GLY A 539 3.37 -17.69 -7.02
N TYR A 540 2.98 -17.92 -5.76
CA TYR A 540 2.64 -19.25 -5.25
C TYR A 540 1.59 -19.93 -6.12
N MET A 541 0.51 -19.23 -6.46
CA MET A 541 -0.56 -19.79 -7.29
C MET A 541 -0.05 -20.11 -8.72
N ILE A 542 0.90 -19.35 -9.25
CA ILE A 542 1.55 -19.68 -10.52
C ILE A 542 2.38 -20.97 -10.38
N ASP A 543 3.13 -21.13 -9.29
CA ASP A 543 3.92 -22.32 -9.01
C ASP A 543 3.02 -23.54 -8.76
N TRP A 544 1.86 -23.33 -8.15
CA TRP A 544 0.81 -24.34 -7.98
C TRP A 544 0.21 -24.75 -9.32
N ILE A 545 -0.18 -23.80 -10.15
CA ILE A 545 -0.69 -23.99 -11.52
C ILE A 545 0.30 -24.81 -12.35
N LEU A 546 1.59 -24.54 -12.22
CA LEU A 546 2.66 -25.23 -12.93
C LEU A 546 2.67 -26.75 -12.67
N GLY A 547 2.30 -27.19 -11.46
CA GLY A 547 2.18 -28.59 -11.05
C GLY A 547 0.80 -29.23 -11.28
N HIS A 548 -0.24 -28.45 -11.65
CA HIS A 548 -1.62 -28.96 -11.63
C HIS A 548 -2.37 -28.79 -12.95
N THR A 549 -1.86 -28.01 -13.91
CA THR A 549 -2.51 -27.84 -15.21
C THR A 549 -1.53 -27.44 -16.30
N GLN A 550 -1.80 -27.83 -17.56
CA GLN A 550 -1.02 -27.43 -18.74
C GLN A 550 -1.79 -26.45 -19.64
N ARG A 551 -2.80 -25.76 -19.08
CA ARG A 551 -3.68 -24.83 -19.82
C ARG A 551 -2.91 -23.64 -20.39
N PHE A 552 -1.93 -23.13 -19.68
CA PHE A 552 -1.19 -21.93 -20.01
C PHE A 552 0.03 -22.20 -20.88
N LYS A 553 0.32 -21.32 -21.83
CA LYS A 553 1.47 -21.43 -22.75
C LYS A 553 2.77 -20.92 -22.13
N ALA A 554 2.68 -20.01 -21.18
CA ALA A 554 3.79 -19.52 -20.38
C ALA A 554 3.29 -19.00 -19.04
N LEU A 555 4.14 -19.08 -18.05
CA LEU A 555 3.91 -18.66 -16.68
C LEU A 555 4.97 -17.63 -16.24
N ILE A 556 4.61 -16.76 -15.30
CA ILE A 556 5.53 -15.82 -14.65
C ILE A 556 5.26 -15.83 -13.15
N SER A 557 6.20 -16.36 -12.38
CA SER A 557 6.20 -16.33 -10.91
C SER A 557 7.15 -15.25 -10.42
N HIS A 558 6.61 -14.26 -9.71
CA HIS A 558 7.37 -13.16 -9.11
C HIS A 558 7.29 -13.28 -7.60
N ASP A 559 8.44 -13.43 -6.94
CA ASP A 559 8.55 -13.62 -5.49
C ASP A 559 7.52 -14.65 -4.96
N GLY A 560 7.34 -15.77 -5.71
CA GLY A 560 6.37 -16.79 -5.39
C GLY A 560 6.84 -17.68 -4.23
N VAL A 561 5.90 -18.06 -3.35
CA VAL A 561 6.18 -19.06 -2.31
C VAL A 561 6.15 -20.45 -2.94
N TYR A 562 7.31 -21.11 -2.98
CA TYR A 562 7.50 -22.36 -3.68
C TYR A 562 7.58 -23.58 -2.74
N ASN A 563 8.30 -23.43 -1.62
CA ASN A 563 8.53 -24.48 -0.63
C ASN A 563 8.14 -23.94 0.75
N LEU A 564 6.95 -24.29 1.21
CA LEU A 564 6.34 -23.73 2.42
C LEU A 564 7.19 -23.98 3.68
N THR A 565 7.86 -25.14 3.78
CA THR A 565 8.70 -25.46 4.94
C THR A 565 9.96 -24.60 4.96
N SER A 566 10.60 -24.40 3.82
CA SER A 566 11.80 -23.55 3.73
C SER A 566 11.45 -22.07 3.84
N GLU A 567 10.27 -21.68 3.35
CA GLU A 567 9.73 -20.32 3.51
C GLU A 567 9.51 -20.00 5.00
N PHE A 568 8.83 -20.86 5.76
CA PHE A 568 8.63 -20.66 7.20
C PHE A 568 9.94 -20.44 7.95
N GLY A 569 10.98 -21.22 7.60
CA GLY A 569 12.29 -21.10 8.25
C GLY A 569 13.08 -19.85 7.90
N ALA A 570 12.60 -19.06 6.93
CA ALA A 570 13.35 -17.94 6.38
C ALA A 570 12.53 -16.65 6.20
N THR A 571 11.20 -16.69 6.28
CA THR A 571 10.36 -15.47 6.27
C THR A 571 10.53 -14.64 7.55
N GLU A 572 10.23 -13.37 7.46
CA GLU A 572 10.24 -12.44 8.61
C GLU A 572 8.89 -12.39 9.35
N GLU A 573 7.80 -12.87 8.73
CA GLU A 573 6.42 -12.76 9.22
C GLU A 573 5.86 -14.11 9.69
N LEU A 574 6.33 -14.66 10.79
CA LEU A 574 5.94 -15.99 11.24
C LEU A 574 4.46 -16.11 11.64
N TRP A 575 3.81 -15.01 12.07
CA TRP A 575 2.36 -14.99 12.34
C TRP A 575 1.55 -15.44 11.12
N PHE A 576 1.97 -15.04 9.92
CA PHE A 576 1.26 -15.30 8.67
C PHE A 576 1.21 -16.81 8.33
N PRO A 577 2.34 -17.52 8.09
CA PRO A 577 2.29 -18.95 7.80
C PRO A 577 1.74 -19.78 8.97
N MET A 578 1.93 -19.37 10.23
CA MET A 578 1.33 -20.05 11.36
C MET A 578 -0.20 -20.02 11.32
N TRP A 579 -0.79 -18.91 10.91
CA TRP A 579 -2.23 -18.81 10.73
C TRP A 579 -2.71 -19.57 9.48
N GLU A 580 -2.09 -19.27 8.33
CA GLU A 580 -2.49 -19.78 7.02
C GLU A 580 -2.40 -21.32 6.91
N TYR A 581 -1.46 -21.94 7.61
CA TYR A 581 -1.27 -23.40 7.59
C TYR A 581 -1.65 -24.09 8.92
N GLY A 582 -2.19 -23.34 9.87
CA GLY A 582 -2.74 -23.84 11.13
C GLY A 582 -1.70 -24.23 12.18
N GLY A 583 -0.47 -23.75 12.07
CA GLY A 583 0.64 -23.98 13.00
C GLY A 583 2.00 -23.99 12.31
N THR A 584 3.02 -24.43 13.04
CA THR A 584 4.39 -24.54 12.52
C THR A 584 4.57 -25.78 11.65
N PRO A 585 5.63 -25.87 10.82
CA PRO A 585 5.91 -27.07 10.03
C PRO A 585 6.14 -28.34 10.84
N TRP A 586 6.56 -28.23 12.09
CA TRP A 586 6.74 -29.38 12.99
C TRP A 586 5.46 -29.77 13.75
N ASP A 587 4.47 -28.84 13.85
CA ASP A 587 3.15 -29.15 14.45
C ASP A 587 2.13 -29.62 13.41
N LYS A 588 2.24 -29.14 12.15
CA LYS A 588 1.33 -29.37 11.04
C LYS A 588 2.05 -29.76 9.74
N PRO A 589 2.98 -30.72 9.75
CA PRO A 589 3.78 -31.06 8.57
C PRO A 589 2.93 -31.48 7.36
N GLU A 590 1.76 -32.05 7.59
CA GLU A 590 0.83 -32.45 6.53
C GLU A 590 0.27 -31.27 5.72
N ASN A 591 -0.01 -30.11 6.37
CA ASN A 591 -0.50 -28.94 5.67
C ASN A 591 0.61 -28.31 4.82
N TYR A 592 1.82 -28.23 5.35
CA TYR A 592 2.97 -27.75 4.60
C TYR A 592 3.30 -28.67 3.41
N ALA A 593 3.25 -29.96 3.59
CA ALA A 593 3.49 -30.93 2.52
C ALA A 593 2.40 -30.86 1.43
N LYS A 594 1.14 -30.77 1.83
CA LYS A 594 -0.01 -30.77 0.91
C LYS A 594 0.01 -29.58 -0.05
N TRP A 595 0.27 -28.39 0.47
CA TRP A 595 0.14 -27.16 -0.28
C TRP A 595 1.45 -26.62 -0.87
N SER A 596 2.54 -27.36 -0.75
CA SER A 596 3.87 -26.94 -1.19
C SER A 596 4.15 -27.30 -2.66
N PRO A 597 4.25 -26.32 -3.60
CA PRO A 597 4.45 -26.58 -5.03
C PRO A 597 5.65 -27.48 -5.35
N ASN A 598 6.73 -27.40 -4.56
CA ASN A 598 7.93 -28.21 -4.74
C ASN A 598 7.69 -29.74 -4.67
N ASN A 599 6.56 -30.18 -4.14
CA ASN A 599 6.18 -31.60 -4.09
C ASN A 599 5.59 -32.12 -5.41
N TYR A 600 5.32 -31.23 -6.37
CA TYR A 600 4.70 -31.54 -7.66
C TYR A 600 5.65 -31.31 -8.86
N VAL A 601 6.94 -31.22 -8.62
CA VAL A 601 7.98 -30.91 -9.63
C VAL A 601 7.94 -31.85 -10.85
N GLN A 602 7.52 -33.10 -10.66
CA GLN A 602 7.43 -34.09 -11.76
C GLN A 602 6.39 -33.70 -12.83
N GLU A 603 5.44 -32.84 -12.47
CA GLU A 603 4.38 -32.38 -13.36
C GLU A 603 4.72 -31.04 -14.06
N PHE A 604 5.91 -30.48 -13.83
CA PHE A 604 6.33 -29.20 -14.39
C PHE A 604 6.67 -29.32 -15.86
N HIS A 605 5.89 -28.68 -16.74
CA HIS A 605 6.09 -28.72 -18.20
C HIS A 605 5.97 -27.34 -18.85
N THR A 606 5.23 -26.40 -18.23
CA THR A 606 4.95 -25.08 -18.82
C THR A 606 6.16 -24.16 -18.69
N PRO A 607 6.59 -23.51 -19.79
CA PRO A 607 7.66 -22.51 -19.76
C PRO A 607 7.43 -21.44 -18.71
N THR A 608 8.40 -21.20 -17.83
CA THR A 608 8.23 -20.33 -16.66
C THR A 608 9.37 -19.32 -16.51
N LEU A 609 9.01 -18.04 -16.31
CA LEU A 609 9.91 -16.96 -15.87
C LEU A 609 9.79 -16.81 -14.36
N ALA A 610 10.88 -17.04 -13.63
CA ALA A 610 11.00 -16.69 -12.23
C ALA A 610 11.60 -15.28 -12.07
N ILE A 611 11.02 -14.43 -11.24
CA ILE A 611 11.53 -13.09 -10.93
C ILE A 611 11.67 -12.99 -9.42
N HIS A 612 12.78 -12.41 -8.90
CA HIS A 612 12.99 -12.28 -7.46
C HIS A 612 13.90 -11.10 -7.11
N GLY A 613 13.62 -10.44 -5.96
CA GLY A 613 14.51 -9.46 -5.33
C GLY A 613 15.42 -10.12 -4.29
N GLU A 614 16.73 -9.82 -4.30
CA GLU A 614 17.65 -10.39 -3.31
C GLU A 614 17.40 -9.92 -1.90
N GLN A 615 16.79 -8.74 -1.73
CA GLN A 615 16.49 -8.14 -0.44
C GLN A 615 15.05 -8.43 0.01
N ASP A 616 14.42 -9.45 -0.56
CA ASP A 616 13.10 -9.89 -0.13
C ASP A 616 13.22 -10.77 1.12
N PHE A 617 12.72 -10.25 2.25
CA PHE A 617 12.66 -10.98 3.52
C PHE A 617 11.25 -11.49 3.83
N ARG A 618 10.26 -11.05 3.03
CA ARG A 618 8.86 -11.48 3.09
C ARG A 618 8.71 -12.87 2.46
N VAL A 619 9.04 -12.98 1.18
CA VAL A 619 9.21 -14.24 0.46
C VAL A 619 10.69 -14.40 0.14
N PRO A 620 11.46 -15.11 0.96
CA PRO A 620 12.92 -15.10 0.86
C PRO A 620 13.45 -15.62 -0.46
N LEU A 621 14.58 -15.10 -0.91
CA LEU A 621 15.23 -15.39 -2.19
C LEU A 621 15.35 -16.86 -2.51
N ASN A 622 15.54 -17.73 -1.50
CA ASN A 622 15.66 -19.16 -1.71
C ASN A 622 14.43 -19.76 -2.43
N GLN A 623 13.24 -19.18 -2.30
CA GLN A 623 12.03 -19.63 -2.97
C GLN A 623 12.17 -19.56 -4.49
N GLY A 624 12.60 -18.42 -5.02
CA GLY A 624 12.87 -18.25 -6.45
C GLY A 624 14.03 -19.09 -6.97
N LEU A 625 15.09 -19.28 -6.16
CA LEU A 625 16.24 -20.12 -6.51
C LEU A 625 15.87 -21.61 -6.54
N GLU A 626 15.09 -22.09 -5.57
CA GLU A 626 14.59 -23.47 -5.53
C GLU A 626 13.68 -23.76 -6.73
N LEU A 627 12.74 -22.86 -7.06
CA LEU A 627 11.88 -22.96 -8.25
C LEU A 627 12.71 -23.05 -9.53
N PHE A 628 13.61 -22.09 -9.75
CA PHE A 628 14.44 -22.06 -10.97
C PHE A 628 15.31 -23.31 -11.11
N THR A 629 15.89 -23.78 -10.02
CA THR A 629 16.67 -25.02 -10.00
C THR A 629 15.82 -26.22 -10.41
N ALA A 630 14.61 -26.34 -9.86
CA ALA A 630 13.69 -27.43 -10.21
C ALA A 630 13.30 -27.39 -11.70
N LEU A 631 12.94 -26.23 -12.24
CA LEU A 631 12.63 -26.03 -13.66
C LEU A 631 13.78 -26.46 -14.57
N GLN A 632 15.01 -26.06 -14.26
CA GLN A 632 16.20 -26.41 -15.04
C GLN A 632 16.50 -27.92 -14.99
N MET A 633 16.36 -28.55 -13.82
CA MET A 633 16.56 -29.97 -13.65
C MET A 633 15.50 -30.80 -14.39
N GLN A 634 14.26 -30.30 -14.46
CA GLN A 634 13.18 -30.92 -15.27
C GLN A 634 13.28 -30.59 -16.77
N LYS A 635 14.27 -29.79 -17.18
CA LYS A 635 14.45 -29.31 -18.57
C LYS A 635 13.26 -28.47 -19.07
N VAL A 636 12.53 -27.85 -18.19
CA VAL A 636 11.47 -26.90 -18.53
C VAL A 636 12.10 -25.60 -19.02
N PRO A 637 11.72 -25.07 -20.19
CA PRO A 637 12.22 -23.77 -20.63
C PRO A 637 11.97 -22.72 -19.56
N SER A 638 13.02 -22.11 -19.04
CA SER A 638 12.89 -21.16 -17.93
C SER A 638 13.96 -20.09 -17.96
N LYS A 639 13.65 -18.96 -17.30
CA LYS A 639 14.55 -17.84 -17.10
C LYS A 639 14.43 -17.38 -15.64
N LEU A 640 15.54 -16.95 -15.04
CA LEU A 640 15.56 -16.24 -13.76
C LEU A 640 15.92 -14.78 -14.02
N LEU A 641 15.09 -13.86 -13.54
CA LEU A 641 15.37 -12.42 -13.48
C LEU A 641 15.57 -12.05 -12.02
N LEU A 642 16.80 -11.74 -11.65
CA LEU A 642 17.19 -11.44 -10.27
C LEU A 642 17.58 -9.98 -10.13
N PHE A 643 17.04 -9.29 -9.11
CA PHE A 643 17.37 -7.91 -8.78
C PHE A 643 18.13 -7.83 -7.46
N PRO A 644 19.47 -7.60 -7.49
CA PRO A 644 20.29 -7.59 -6.28
C PRO A 644 19.97 -6.46 -5.30
N ASP A 645 19.33 -5.41 -5.79
CA ASP A 645 19.08 -4.16 -5.06
C ASP A 645 17.60 -3.83 -4.87
N GLU A 646 16.71 -4.84 -5.04
CA GLU A 646 15.27 -4.75 -4.78
C GLU A 646 14.85 -5.76 -3.71
N GLY A 647 13.75 -5.44 -3.02
CA GLY A 647 13.07 -6.35 -2.09
C GLY A 647 11.89 -7.04 -2.76
N HIS A 648 10.81 -7.25 -2.00
CA HIS A 648 9.55 -7.85 -2.48
C HIS A 648 8.89 -7.06 -3.62
N TRP A 649 9.29 -5.82 -3.82
CA TRP A 649 8.77 -4.94 -4.85
C TRP A 649 9.90 -4.36 -5.69
N VAL A 650 9.78 -4.45 -7.01
CA VAL A 650 10.69 -3.76 -7.94
C VAL A 650 10.24 -2.30 -8.05
N LEU A 651 11.00 -1.39 -7.44
CA LEU A 651 10.61 0.01 -7.26
C LEU A 651 11.51 1.02 -7.95
N LYS A 652 12.77 0.67 -8.25
CA LYS A 652 13.68 1.58 -8.93
C LYS A 652 13.29 1.76 -10.39
N PRO A 653 13.30 2.98 -10.95
CA PRO A 653 12.79 3.26 -12.29
C PRO A 653 13.37 2.38 -13.40
N GLN A 654 14.71 2.25 -13.45
CA GLN A 654 15.36 1.43 -14.49
C GLN A 654 15.07 -0.07 -14.30
N ASN A 655 14.98 -0.55 -13.05
CA ASN A 655 14.60 -1.91 -12.75
C ASN A 655 13.14 -2.19 -13.16
N SER A 656 12.23 -1.24 -12.95
CA SER A 656 10.83 -1.35 -13.40
C SER A 656 10.73 -1.47 -14.92
N ILE A 657 11.52 -0.71 -15.69
CA ILE A 657 11.58 -0.82 -17.16
C ILE A 657 12.05 -2.20 -17.57
N LEU A 658 13.13 -2.70 -16.97
CA LEU A 658 13.66 -4.04 -17.26
C LEU A 658 12.65 -5.13 -16.90
N TRP A 659 11.94 -4.98 -15.77
CA TRP A 659 10.92 -5.89 -15.30
C TRP A 659 9.78 -6.01 -16.34
N TYR A 660 9.13 -4.88 -16.71
CA TYR A 660 8.05 -4.88 -17.70
C TYR A 660 8.50 -5.41 -19.05
N LYS A 661 9.69 -5.00 -19.51
CA LYS A 661 10.24 -5.47 -20.77
C LYS A 661 10.45 -6.99 -20.75
N THR A 662 11.11 -7.53 -19.73
CA THR A 662 11.41 -8.97 -19.63
C THR A 662 10.13 -9.79 -19.50
N PHE A 663 9.15 -9.28 -18.75
CA PHE A 663 7.84 -9.89 -18.57
C PHE A 663 7.10 -10.01 -19.93
N ILE A 664 6.96 -8.90 -20.66
CA ILE A 664 6.26 -8.86 -21.95
C ILE A 664 7.01 -9.70 -23.00
N ASP A 665 8.31 -9.55 -23.12
CA ASP A 665 9.15 -10.34 -24.05
C ASP A 665 9.01 -11.84 -23.79
N TRP A 666 8.94 -12.25 -22.52
CA TRP A 666 8.75 -13.65 -22.17
C TRP A 666 7.41 -14.18 -22.68
N MET A 667 6.32 -13.51 -22.37
CA MET A 667 4.99 -13.92 -22.85
C MET A 667 4.93 -13.93 -24.38
N ASP A 668 5.39 -12.86 -25.05
CA ASP A 668 5.36 -12.72 -26.50
C ASP A 668 6.10 -13.85 -27.20
N SER A 669 7.20 -14.33 -26.60
CA SER A 669 7.98 -15.44 -27.14
C SER A 669 7.20 -16.77 -27.23
N TRP A 670 6.10 -16.92 -26.47
CA TRP A 670 5.30 -18.14 -26.42
C TRP A 670 3.93 -18.03 -27.11
N VAL A 671 3.37 -16.82 -27.25
CA VAL A 671 2.02 -16.63 -27.78
C VAL A 671 1.92 -15.77 -29.03
N LYS A 672 2.98 -15.05 -29.42
CA LYS A 672 2.97 -14.19 -30.61
C LYS A 672 3.87 -14.67 -31.77
N LYS A 673 4.45 -15.85 -31.63
CA LYS A 673 5.23 -16.48 -32.71
C LYS A 673 4.34 -17.17 -33.72
#